data_5c23f8fd705e6e7254dd0a101b93cee3
#
_entry.id   5c23f8fd705e6e7254dd0a101b93cee3
#
_cell.length_a   1.000
_cell.length_b   1.000
_cell.length_c   1.000
_cell.angle_alpha   90.00
_cell.angle_beta   90.00
_cell.angle_gamma   90.00
#
_symmetry.space_group_name_H-M   'P 1'
#
loop_
_entity.id
_entity.type
_entity.pdbx_description
1 polymer ?
#
loop_
_entity_poly.entity_id
_entity_poly.type
_entity_poly.pdbx_seq_one_letter_code
_entity_poly.pdbx_strand_id
1 'polypeptide(L)'
;MKYEFNRIERKWQDRWAKAGCYHAVTGDPKPKYYALVEFPYPSGQGLHVGHARPYTAMDVVARKRRMEGYNVLFPMGYDAFGLPTENYAIKNHIHPAKVTHDNIANFTKQLKMLGYSFDWDRVVDTTDPGYYKWTQWIFLQLFKKGLAYKTSMPVNWCTSCKCVLANEEVVNGVCERCGSEVIRKEKSQWMLKITEYAQRLIDDLDQVDFIERVKTQQKNWIGRSTGAEVTFNTTQGDDLVVYTTRPDTLFGATYMVLSPEHPYINKWKDVLTNWDDVTAYVEAAARKSDFERTELVKEKTGVKLEGVKGINPVNGKEIPIFISDYVLVSYGTGAIMAVPAHDDRDWEFAKKFGCDIIEVVQGGDIEKEAFTLKDDTGIMVNSDFLNGLTVKDAIPAMKKWLTEKGIGHEKVNYKLRDWVFSRQRYWGEPIPLVKCPKCGWVPLPEDQLPLLLPEVDSYEPTDNGESPLAPMTDWVNTTCPHCGGPAQRETDTMPQWAGSSWYFLRYMDPHNDKALASPEALKYWGQVDWYNGGMEHTTLHLLYSRFWHKFLYDLGVVPFAEPYHKRTSHGMILGEGGEKMSKSRGNVVNPNDVVDQYGADTMRTYIMFIGDFEKAAAWSDNAVKGCKRFLDRIWNLADQVKDADAYGKDNEAAVHKTIKKVSDDIENMKFNTAIAALMSLTNQFYDKGVNKAEFKTMLQLLSPFAPHMADELWERFGFEGMACTSRWPVYDESKTVASEVTIAVQVGGKLKTTVTIPTDSEQDAVLAVVTADSKIQKLMEGKDLVKVIHVPNKLMNLILKPKA
;
A
#
# COMPACT_ATOMS: atom_id res chain seq x y z
N MET A 1 -37.67 -23.52 -6.01
CA MET A 1 -37.33 -23.09 -7.38
C MET A 1 -35.79 -23.03 -7.50
N LYS A 2 -35.16 -23.53 -8.61
CA LYS A 2 -33.70 -23.52 -8.76
C LYS A 2 -33.17 -22.09 -8.91
N TYR A 3 -32.06 -21.77 -8.26
CA TYR A 3 -31.37 -20.48 -8.43
C TYR A 3 -30.64 -20.42 -9.77
N GLU A 4 -31.24 -19.75 -10.75
CA GLU A 4 -30.73 -19.61 -12.12
C GLU A 4 -29.84 -18.35 -12.20
N PHE A 5 -28.66 -18.39 -11.56
CA PHE A 5 -27.78 -17.23 -11.37
C PHE A 5 -27.44 -16.54 -12.69
N ASN A 6 -27.10 -17.25 -13.76
CA ASN A 6 -26.73 -16.66 -15.07
C ASN A 6 -27.81 -15.72 -15.63
N ARG A 7 -29.11 -16.06 -15.46
CA ARG A 7 -30.21 -15.23 -15.91
C ARG A 7 -30.47 -14.06 -14.95
N ILE A 8 -30.43 -14.35 -13.67
CA ILE A 8 -30.73 -13.39 -12.59
C ILE A 8 -29.65 -12.29 -12.55
N GLU A 9 -28.38 -12.66 -12.62
CA GLU A 9 -27.27 -11.71 -12.57
C GLU A 9 -27.30 -10.73 -13.74
N ARG A 10 -27.50 -11.21 -14.98
CA ARG A 10 -27.66 -10.32 -16.15
C ARG A 10 -28.85 -9.39 -16.02
N LYS A 11 -30.01 -9.92 -15.58
CA LYS A 11 -31.23 -9.11 -15.35
C LYS A 11 -30.93 -7.93 -14.44
N TRP A 12 -30.25 -8.17 -13.31
CA TRP A 12 -30.02 -7.12 -12.33
C TRP A 12 -28.90 -6.15 -12.74
N GLN A 13 -27.84 -6.60 -13.36
CA GLN A 13 -26.81 -5.71 -13.93
C GLN A 13 -27.42 -4.73 -14.93
N ASP A 14 -28.29 -5.19 -15.82
CA ASP A 14 -29.01 -4.34 -16.77
C ASP A 14 -29.96 -3.35 -16.08
N ARG A 15 -30.67 -3.80 -15.04
CA ARG A 15 -31.59 -2.95 -14.28
C ARG A 15 -30.88 -1.85 -13.48
N TRP A 16 -29.79 -2.19 -12.79
CA TRP A 16 -28.99 -1.21 -12.06
C TRP A 16 -28.41 -0.16 -13.00
N ALA A 17 -27.91 -0.57 -14.14
CA ALA A 17 -27.37 0.36 -15.15
C ALA A 17 -28.45 1.30 -15.65
N LYS A 18 -29.63 0.78 -16.05
CA LYS A 18 -30.77 1.59 -16.54
C LYS A 18 -31.31 2.55 -15.48
N ALA A 19 -31.32 2.15 -14.23
CA ALA A 19 -31.82 2.96 -13.13
C ALA A 19 -30.79 3.96 -12.59
N GLY A 20 -29.52 3.90 -13.04
CA GLY A 20 -28.44 4.79 -12.58
C GLY A 20 -28.18 4.65 -11.08
N CYS A 21 -28.38 3.45 -10.49
CA CYS A 21 -28.33 3.22 -9.04
C CYS A 21 -27.00 3.63 -8.39
N TYR A 22 -25.93 3.69 -9.16
CA TYR A 22 -24.58 3.91 -8.65
C TYR A 22 -23.96 5.22 -9.11
N HIS A 23 -24.77 6.05 -9.78
CA HIS A 23 -24.32 7.35 -10.24
C HIS A 23 -24.14 8.33 -9.07
N ALA A 24 -22.96 8.94 -8.98
CA ALA A 24 -22.61 9.93 -7.98
C ALA A 24 -22.82 11.35 -8.53
N VAL A 25 -23.52 12.19 -7.79
CA VAL A 25 -23.86 13.54 -8.23
C VAL A 25 -23.08 14.58 -7.44
N THR A 26 -22.26 15.37 -8.09
CA THR A 26 -21.55 16.49 -7.46
C THR A 26 -22.57 17.55 -7.00
N GLY A 27 -22.49 17.93 -5.72
CA GLY A 27 -23.43 18.91 -5.13
C GLY A 27 -24.73 18.33 -4.59
N ASP A 28 -24.90 16.99 -4.55
CA ASP A 28 -26.04 16.34 -3.90
C ASP A 28 -26.12 16.75 -2.41
N PRO A 29 -27.30 17.03 -1.86
CA PRO A 29 -27.47 17.42 -0.45
C PRO A 29 -27.18 16.29 0.55
N LYS A 30 -27.14 15.03 0.10
CA LYS A 30 -26.73 13.91 0.94
C LYS A 30 -25.25 14.05 1.36
N PRO A 31 -24.85 13.50 2.52
CA PRO A 31 -23.46 13.46 2.88
C PRO A 31 -22.67 12.67 1.82
N LYS A 32 -21.52 13.18 1.41
CA LYS A 32 -20.66 12.52 0.42
C LYS A 32 -19.91 11.35 1.06
N TYR A 33 -19.62 10.35 0.27
CA TYR A 33 -18.66 9.31 0.63
C TYR A 33 -17.85 8.91 -0.60
N TYR A 34 -16.54 9.07 -0.53
CA TYR A 34 -15.64 8.70 -1.62
C TYR A 34 -14.88 7.43 -1.25
N ALA A 35 -15.35 6.30 -1.77
CA ALA A 35 -14.67 5.01 -1.69
C ALA A 35 -13.76 4.81 -2.89
N LEU A 36 -12.52 4.41 -2.67
CA LEU A 36 -11.53 4.22 -3.73
C LEU A 36 -10.84 2.87 -3.59
N VAL A 37 -10.62 2.22 -4.72
CA VAL A 37 -9.75 1.06 -4.86
C VAL A 37 -8.71 1.36 -5.94
N GLU A 38 -7.52 0.80 -5.82
CA GLU A 38 -6.50 0.94 -6.86
C GLU A 38 -7.04 0.44 -8.20
N PHE A 39 -6.94 1.29 -9.23
CA PHE A 39 -7.39 0.90 -10.56
C PHE A 39 -6.43 -0.09 -11.21
N PRO A 40 -6.93 -1.03 -12.02
CA PRO A 40 -6.11 -2.08 -12.58
C PRO A 40 -5.21 -1.57 -13.70
N TYR A 41 -4.08 -2.27 -13.85
CA TYR A 41 -3.29 -2.24 -15.07
C TYR A 41 -3.88 -3.25 -16.08
N PRO A 42 -4.44 -2.83 -17.22
CA PRO A 42 -5.12 -3.73 -18.16
C PRO A 42 -4.13 -4.57 -18.96
N SER A 43 -3.66 -5.68 -18.39
CA SER A 43 -2.77 -6.63 -19.04
C SER A 43 -3.54 -7.67 -19.86
N GLY A 44 -2.91 -8.23 -20.91
CA GLY A 44 -3.53 -9.00 -21.99
C GLY A 44 -4.34 -10.26 -21.65
N GLN A 45 -4.40 -10.69 -20.40
CA GLN A 45 -5.17 -11.89 -20.02
C GLN A 45 -6.40 -11.59 -19.14
N GLY A 46 -6.74 -10.33 -18.92
CA GLY A 46 -7.84 -9.94 -18.07
C GLY A 46 -7.51 -10.00 -16.56
N LEU A 47 -8.56 -9.87 -15.75
CA LEU A 47 -8.49 -9.96 -14.30
C LEU A 47 -8.20 -11.40 -13.85
N HIS A 48 -7.52 -11.55 -12.74
CA HIS A 48 -7.46 -12.77 -11.96
C HIS A 48 -8.17 -12.56 -10.61
N VAL A 49 -8.47 -13.64 -9.90
CA VAL A 49 -9.23 -13.57 -8.63
C VAL A 49 -8.59 -12.69 -7.56
N GLY A 50 -7.28 -12.45 -7.62
CA GLY A 50 -6.60 -11.51 -6.73
C GLY A 50 -7.09 -10.07 -6.86
N HIS A 51 -7.44 -9.62 -8.06
CA HIS A 51 -8.05 -8.30 -8.28
C HIS A 51 -9.46 -8.21 -7.67
N ALA A 52 -10.21 -9.32 -7.70
CA ALA A 52 -11.57 -9.33 -7.17
C ALA A 52 -11.64 -9.07 -5.67
N ARG A 53 -10.57 -9.37 -4.92
CA ARG A 53 -10.57 -9.22 -3.46
C ARG A 53 -10.73 -7.77 -2.99
N PRO A 54 -9.86 -6.82 -3.38
CA PRO A 54 -10.03 -5.42 -3.00
C PRO A 54 -11.29 -4.79 -3.62
N TYR A 55 -11.63 -5.16 -4.85
CA TYR A 55 -12.80 -4.61 -5.52
C TYR A 55 -14.10 -5.01 -4.83
N THR A 56 -14.23 -6.29 -4.47
CA THR A 56 -15.40 -6.77 -3.72
C THR A 56 -15.49 -6.13 -2.34
N ALA A 57 -14.37 -6.02 -1.62
CA ALA A 57 -14.34 -5.40 -0.30
C ALA A 57 -14.83 -3.96 -0.32
N MET A 58 -14.29 -3.16 -1.24
CA MET A 58 -14.70 -1.75 -1.35
C MET A 58 -16.10 -1.59 -1.94
N ASP A 59 -16.54 -2.53 -2.77
CA ASP A 59 -17.94 -2.58 -3.24
C ASP A 59 -18.92 -2.87 -2.08
N VAL A 60 -18.56 -3.78 -1.16
CA VAL A 60 -19.35 -4.03 0.06
C VAL A 60 -19.48 -2.75 0.90
N VAL A 61 -18.38 -2.03 1.11
CA VAL A 61 -18.38 -0.74 1.81
C VAL A 61 -19.24 0.29 1.07
N ALA A 62 -19.04 0.45 -0.24
CA ALA A 62 -19.78 1.42 -1.05
C ALA A 62 -21.29 1.15 -1.04
N ARG A 63 -21.73 -0.12 -1.15
CA ARG A 63 -23.13 -0.52 -1.06
C ARG A 63 -23.73 -0.21 0.30
N LYS A 64 -23.05 -0.57 1.38
CA LYS A 64 -23.48 -0.24 2.74
C LYS A 64 -23.63 1.27 2.90
N ARG A 65 -22.68 2.09 2.46
CA ARG A 65 -22.76 3.55 2.56
C ARG A 65 -23.94 4.14 1.79
N ARG A 66 -24.26 3.61 0.60
CA ARG A 66 -25.47 4.04 -0.13
C ARG A 66 -26.75 3.70 0.64
N MET A 67 -26.82 2.51 1.22
CA MET A 67 -27.96 2.10 2.07
C MET A 67 -28.04 2.91 3.37
N GLU A 68 -26.95 3.46 3.86
CA GLU A 68 -26.91 4.43 4.98
C GLU A 68 -27.31 5.85 4.56
N GLY A 69 -27.54 6.09 3.28
CA GLY A 69 -28.03 7.35 2.76
C GLY A 69 -26.96 8.32 2.24
N TYR A 70 -25.73 7.87 2.05
CA TYR A 70 -24.65 8.67 1.45
C TYR A 70 -24.78 8.76 -0.06
N ASN A 71 -24.30 9.89 -0.61
CA ASN A 71 -23.96 10.04 -2.02
C ASN A 71 -22.54 9.48 -2.22
N VAL A 72 -22.46 8.29 -2.80
CA VAL A 72 -21.20 7.53 -2.86
C VAL A 72 -20.54 7.67 -4.21
N LEU A 73 -19.34 8.21 -4.24
CA LEU A 73 -18.42 8.13 -5.38
C LEU A 73 -17.57 6.86 -5.24
N PHE A 74 -17.85 5.90 -6.12
CA PHE A 74 -17.06 4.65 -6.24
C PHE A 74 -16.72 4.44 -7.70
N PRO A 75 -15.62 5.07 -8.18
CA PRO A 75 -15.25 5.07 -9.59
C PRO A 75 -14.34 3.90 -9.97
N MET A 76 -14.18 3.69 -11.27
CA MET A 76 -13.22 2.75 -11.85
C MET A 76 -12.53 3.38 -13.06
N GLY A 77 -11.31 2.95 -13.34
CA GLY A 77 -10.51 3.40 -14.47
C GLY A 77 -9.39 2.43 -14.78
N TYR A 78 -8.45 2.87 -15.61
CA TYR A 78 -7.38 2.00 -16.11
C TYR A 78 -6.05 2.76 -16.12
N ASP A 79 -5.05 2.19 -15.44
CA ASP A 79 -3.66 2.61 -15.53
C ASP A 79 -3.02 1.88 -16.73
N ALA A 80 -3.03 2.52 -17.89
CA ALA A 80 -2.87 1.80 -19.14
C ALA A 80 -1.57 2.11 -19.91
N PHE A 81 -0.81 3.13 -19.53
CA PHE A 81 0.56 3.32 -20.00
C PHE A 81 1.55 2.38 -19.32
N GLY A 82 2.69 2.15 -19.92
CA GLY A 82 3.84 1.51 -19.29
C GLY A 82 4.31 0.21 -19.95
N LEU A 83 5.35 -0.34 -19.33
CA LEU A 83 6.15 -1.45 -19.83
C LEU A 83 5.39 -2.75 -20.13
N PRO A 84 4.44 -3.22 -19.30
CA PRO A 84 3.81 -4.52 -19.55
C PRO A 84 3.04 -4.58 -20.89
N THR A 85 2.27 -3.52 -21.19
CA THR A 85 1.54 -3.44 -22.46
C THR A 85 2.49 -3.25 -23.61
N GLU A 86 3.50 -2.38 -23.48
CA GLU A 86 4.46 -2.15 -24.54
C GLU A 86 5.29 -3.40 -24.88
N ASN A 87 5.80 -4.11 -23.86
CA ASN A 87 6.54 -5.35 -24.07
C ASN A 87 5.68 -6.44 -24.73
N TYR A 88 4.40 -6.54 -24.33
CA TYR A 88 3.46 -7.45 -24.98
C TYR A 88 3.22 -7.07 -26.45
N ALA A 89 3.04 -5.78 -26.71
CA ALA A 89 2.80 -5.25 -28.05
C ALA A 89 4.00 -5.48 -28.98
N ILE A 90 5.23 -5.22 -28.52
CA ILE A 90 6.47 -5.50 -29.25
C ILE A 90 6.56 -6.99 -29.59
N LYS A 91 6.39 -7.87 -28.57
CA LYS A 91 6.47 -9.33 -28.77
C LYS A 91 5.48 -9.86 -29.81
N ASN A 92 4.31 -9.25 -29.94
CA ASN A 92 3.25 -9.69 -30.83
C ASN A 92 3.13 -8.85 -32.11
N HIS A 93 4.02 -7.88 -32.32
CA HIS A 93 4.01 -6.97 -33.48
C HIS A 93 2.69 -6.21 -33.63
N ILE A 94 2.15 -5.70 -32.54
CA ILE A 94 0.88 -4.97 -32.47
C ILE A 94 1.15 -3.59 -31.89
N HIS A 95 0.43 -2.56 -32.34
CA HIS A 95 0.56 -1.23 -31.72
C HIS A 95 0.01 -1.23 -30.27
N PRO A 96 0.70 -0.63 -29.28
CA PRO A 96 0.31 -0.67 -27.88
C PRO A 96 -1.05 -0.04 -27.61
N ALA A 97 -1.46 0.98 -28.35
CA ALA A 97 -2.79 1.58 -28.22
C ALA A 97 -3.92 0.57 -28.49
N LYS A 98 -3.75 -0.29 -29.54
CA LYS A 98 -4.74 -1.34 -29.84
C LYS A 98 -4.82 -2.37 -28.72
N VAL A 99 -3.67 -2.83 -28.22
CA VAL A 99 -3.60 -3.78 -27.10
C VAL A 99 -4.27 -3.19 -25.86
N THR A 100 -3.98 -1.94 -25.56
CA THR A 100 -4.58 -1.21 -24.43
C THR A 100 -6.10 -1.17 -24.54
N HIS A 101 -6.62 -0.75 -25.69
CA HIS A 101 -8.06 -0.65 -25.93
C HIS A 101 -8.76 -2.01 -25.77
N ASP A 102 -8.21 -3.06 -26.39
CA ASP A 102 -8.78 -4.40 -26.31
C ASP A 102 -8.77 -4.95 -24.87
N ASN A 103 -7.71 -4.69 -24.14
CA ASN A 103 -7.58 -5.09 -22.74
C ASN A 103 -8.56 -4.33 -21.83
N ILE A 104 -8.70 -3.02 -21.99
CA ILE A 104 -9.69 -2.19 -21.26
C ILE A 104 -11.10 -2.75 -21.48
N ALA A 105 -11.46 -3.05 -22.73
CA ALA A 105 -12.77 -3.62 -23.05
C ALA A 105 -13.00 -4.95 -22.32
N ASN A 106 -11.99 -5.84 -22.27
CA ASN A 106 -12.07 -7.11 -21.57
C ASN A 106 -12.20 -6.92 -20.04
N PHE A 107 -11.39 -6.06 -19.45
CA PHE A 107 -11.45 -5.74 -18.01
C PHE A 107 -12.80 -5.15 -17.64
N THR A 108 -13.32 -4.23 -18.44
CA THR A 108 -14.65 -3.62 -18.24
C THR A 108 -15.74 -4.69 -18.23
N LYS A 109 -15.70 -5.64 -19.18
CA LYS A 109 -16.65 -6.74 -19.24
C LYS A 109 -16.59 -7.62 -18.00
N GLN A 110 -15.39 -7.97 -17.52
CA GLN A 110 -15.19 -8.78 -16.33
C GLN A 110 -15.66 -8.07 -15.06
N LEU A 111 -15.35 -6.78 -14.89
CA LEU A 111 -15.80 -5.98 -13.75
C LEU A 111 -17.33 -5.85 -13.71
N LYS A 112 -17.97 -5.63 -14.86
CA LYS A 112 -19.43 -5.60 -14.97
C LYS A 112 -20.06 -6.94 -14.68
N MET A 113 -19.47 -8.04 -15.13
CA MET A 113 -19.92 -9.40 -14.85
C MET A 113 -19.94 -9.72 -13.35
N LEU A 114 -19.00 -9.17 -12.58
CA LEU A 114 -18.94 -9.33 -11.13
C LEU A 114 -19.96 -8.46 -10.38
N GLY A 115 -20.69 -7.59 -11.09
CA GLY A 115 -21.77 -6.79 -10.53
C GLY A 115 -21.31 -5.71 -9.57
N TYR A 116 -20.11 -5.17 -9.74
CA TYR A 116 -19.63 -4.07 -8.89
C TYR A 116 -20.42 -2.78 -9.10
N SER A 117 -20.62 -2.04 -8.03
CA SER A 117 -21.37 -0.79 -8.01
C SER A 117 -20.54 0.43 -8.38
N PHE A 118 -19.65 0.28 -9.37
CA PHE A 118 -18.86 1.40 -9.88
C PHE A 118 -19.73 2.40 -10.63
N ASP A 119 -19.38 3.68 -10.51
CA ASP A 119 -19.93 4.74 -11.34
C ASP A 119 -19.23 4.75 -12.71
N TRP A 120 -19.83 4.08 -13.68
CA TRP A 120 -19.26 3.92 -15.02
C TRP A 120 -19.25 5.20 -15.86
N ASP A 121 -19.93 6.26 -15.43
CA ASP A 121 -19.87 7.56 -16.09
C ASP A 121 -18.61 8.36 -15.71
N ARG A 122 -17.85 7.87 -14.73
CA ARG A 122 -16.62 8.47 -14.23
C ARG A 122 -15.36 7.67 -14.53
N VAL A 123 -15.39 6.89 -15.60
CA VAL A 123 -14.23 6.10 -16.03
C VAL A 123 -13.11 7.01 -16.49
N VAL A 124 -11.88 6.71 -16.08
CA VAL A 124 -10.66 7.33 -16.59
C VAL A 124 -9.74 6.28 -17.22
N ASP A 125 -9.03 6.71 -18.25
CA ASP A 125 -7.99 5.96 -18.95
C ASP A 125 -6.75 6.85 -19.03
N THR A 126 -5.65 6.42 -18.42
CA THR A 126 -4.41 7.23 -18.38
C THR A 126 -3.80 7.45 -19.76
N THR A 127 -4.19 6.65 -20.77
CA THR A 127 -3.75 6.80 -22.18
C THR A 127 -4.62 7.75 -23.01
N ASP A 128 -5.76 8.19 -22.48
CA ASP A 128 -6.60 9.19 -23.12
C ASP A 128 -5.89 10.55 -23.12
N PRO A 129 -5.72 11.18 -24.29
CA PRO A 129 -5.18 12.54 -24.38
C PRO A 129 -5.90 13.57 -23.49
N GLY A 130 -7.19 13.43 -23.28
CA GLY A 130 -7.98 14.27 -22.38
C GLY A 130 -7.61 14.07 -20.90
N TYR A 131 -7.07 12.90 -20.55
CA TYR A 131 -6.53 12.61 -19.24
C TYR A 131 -5.07 13.09 -19.12
N TYR A 132 -4.17 12.60 -19.97
CA TYR A 132 -2.74 12.87 -19.78
C TYR A 132 -2.33 14.31 -20.11
N LYS A 133 -3.17 15.08 -20.80
CA LYS A 133 -3.05 16.53 -20.85
C LYS A 133 -2.79 17.14 -19.48
N TRP A 134 -3.49 16.66 -18.45
CA TRP A 134 -3.37 17.16 -17.10
C TRP A 134 -2.19 16.58 -16.34
N THR A 135 -1.77 15.34 -16.64
CA THR A 135 -0.48 14.80 -16.18
C THR A 135 0.67 15.68 -16.68
N GLN A 136 0.64 16.04 -17.96
CA GLN A 136 1.61 16.97 -18.57
C GLN A 136 1.57 18.35 -17.94
N TRP A 137 0.36 18.87 -17.68
CA TRP A 137 0.19 20.16 -17.01
C TRP A 137 0.80 20.16 -15.60
N ILE A 138 0.58 19.12 -14.80
CA ILE A 138 1.19 18.99 -13.46
C ILE A 138 2.72 18.98 -13.57
N PHE A 139 3.27 18.22 -14.51
CA PHE A 139 4.72 18.21 -14.76
C PHE A 139 5.26 19.58 -15.13
N LEU A 140 4.55 20.32 -15.97
CA LEU A 140 4.94 21.72 -16.31
C LEU A 140 4.96 22.63 -15.07
N GLN A 141 3.99 22.48 -14.17
CA GLN A 141 3.99 23.25 -12.91
C GLN A 141 5.18 22.86 -12.01
N LEU A 142 5.50 21.56 -11.89
CA LEU A 142 6.70 21.09 -11.18
C LEU A 142 7.97 21.69 -11.80
N PHE A 143 8.09 21.69 -13.11
CA PHE A 143 9.21 22.30 -13.82
C PHE A 143 9.30 23.81 -13.56
N LYS A 144 8.22 24.56 -13.71
CA LYS A 144 8.16 26.00 -13.44
C LYS A 144 8.56 26.37 -12.01
N LYS A 145 8.29 25.48 -11.04
CA LYS A 145 8.67 25.67 -9.63
C LYS A 145 10.09 25.16 -9.31
N GLY A 146 10.84 24.65 -10.31
CA GLY A 146 12.20 24.10 -10.10
C GLY A 146 12.22 22.77 -9.35
N LEU A 147 11.08 22.08 -9.27
CA LEU A 147 10.94 20.76 -8.65
C LEU A 147 11.19 19.61 -9.65
N ALA A 148 11.16 19.90 -10.95
CA ALA A 148 11.61 18.98 -12.01
C ALA A 148 12.89 19.53 -12.63
N TYR A 149 13.93 18.70 -12.71
CA TYR A 149 15.23 19.07 -13.26
C TYR A 149 15.88 17.89 -13.99
N LYS A 150 16.77 18.18 -14.94
CA LYS A 150 17.51 17.16 -15.70
C LYS A 150 18.96 17.11 -15.26
N THR A 151 19.47 15.94 -14.96
CA THR A 151 20.85 15.72 -14.54
C THR A 151 21.39 14.40 -15.08
N SER A 152 22.72 14.34 -15.31
CA SER A 152 23.41 13.09 -15.61
C SER A 152 23.90 12.47 -14.31
N MET A 153 23.58 11.19 -14.11
CA MET A 153 23.97 10.47 -12.91
C MET A 153 23.94 8.95 -13.15
N PRO A 154 24.65 8.16 -12.34
CA PRO A 154 24.47 6.71 -12.32
C PRO A 154 23.07 6.36 -11.87
N VAL A 155 22.32 5.64 -12.70
CA VAL A 155 20.96 5.21 -12.45
C VAL A 155 20.82 3.69 -12.53
N ASN A 156 19.76 3.16 -11.97
CA ASN A 156 19.40 1.76 -12.11
C ASN A 156 18.89 1.50 -13.53
N TRP A 157 19.51 0.56 -14.22
CA TRP A 157 19.18 0.18 -15.58
C TRP A 157 18.75 -1.28 -15.64
N CYS A 158 17.56 -1.54 -16.11
CA CYS A 158 17.10 -2.90 -16.37
C CYS A 158 17.63 -3.39 -17.71
N THR A 159 18.38 -4.49 -17.69
CA THR A 159 19.02 -5.06 -18.90
C THR A 159 18.02 -5.64 -19.89
N SER A 160 16.88 -6.13 -19.43
CA SER A 160 15.82 -6.70 -20.25
C SER A 160 14.81 -5.65 -20.73
N CYS A 161 14.33 -4.79 -19.81
CA CYS A 161 13.41 -3.73 -20.19
C CYS A 161 14.09 -2.59 -20.96
N LYS A 162 15.43 -2.52 -20.95
CA LYS A 162 16.23 -1.49 -21.61
C LYS A 162 15.81 -0.06 -21.27
N CYS A 163 15.52 0.17 -19.99
CA CYS A 163 15.13 1.48 -19.48
C CYS A 163 15.64 1.73 -18.06
N VAL A 164 15.64 2.99 -17.68
CA VAL A 164 15.96 3.42 -16.32
C VAL A 164 14.81 3.08 -15.37
N LEU A 165 15.17 2.69 -14.15
CA LEU A 165 14.25 2.43 -13.04
C LEU A 165 14.49 3.41 -11.91
N ALA A 166 13.42 3.81 -11.23
CA ALA A 166 13.54 4.48 -9.94
C ALA A 166 14.06 3.50 -8.87
N ASN A 167 14.56 4.03 -7.76
CA ASN A 167 15.08 3.17 -6.67
C ASN A 167 14.00 2.24 -6.12
N GLU A 168 12.77 2.72 -6.07
CA GLU A 168 11.59 2.02 -5.60
C GLU A 168 11.16 0.86 -6.51
N GLU A 169 11.58 0.87 -7.77
CA GLU A 169 11.27 -0.16 -8.77
C GLU A 169 12.32 -1.30 -8.81
N VAL A 170 13.30 -1.25 -7.90
CA VAL A 170 14.35 -2.28 -7.77
C VAL A 170 14.14 -3.04 -6.46
N VAL A 171 13.88 -4.34 -6.56
CA VAL A 171 13.64 -5.21 -5.42
C VAL A 171 14.71 -6.31 -5.41
N ASN A 172 15.51 -6.36 -4.35
CA ASN A 172 16.60 -7.34 -4.20
C ASN A 172 17.57 -7.37 -5.41
N GLY A 173 17.88 -6.19 -5.97
CA GLY A 173 18.82 -6.05 -7.11
C GLY A 173 18.24 -6.42 -8.47
N VAL A 174 16.96 -6.76 -8.56
CA VAL A 174 16.28 -7.08 -9.82
C VAL A 174 15.13 -6.11 -10.11
N CYS A 175 14.79 -6.01 -11.36
CA CYS A 175 13.65 -5.22 -11.82
C CYS A 175 12.34 -5.80 -11.28
N GLU A 176 11.55 -5.02 -10.56
CA GLU A 176 10.25 -5.43 -10.02
C GLU A 176 9.31 -5.99 -11.11
N ARG A 177 9.40 -5.45 -12.32
CA ARG A 177 8.53 -5.79 -13.44
C ARG A 177 8.87 -7.10 -14.14
N CYS A 178 10.14 -7.29 -14.49
CA CYS A 178 10.56 -8.43 -15.32
C CYS A 178 11.45 -9.44 -14.59
N GLY A 179 11.90 -9.12 -13.37
CA GLY A 179 12.79 -9.97 -12.57
C GLY A 179 14.23 -10.05 -13.09
N SER A 180 14.59 -9.26 -14.11
CA SER A 180 15.94 -9.29 -14.69
C SER A 180 16.90 -8.45 -13.88
N GLU A 181 18.20 -8.73 -14.02
CA GLU A 181 19.28 -8.01 -13.38
C GLU A 181 19.22 -6.51 -13.67
N VAL A 182 19.47 -5.72 -12.64
CA VAL A 182 19.60 -4.26 -12.71
C VAL A 182 21.06 -3.89 -12.52
N ILE A 183 21.61 -3.14 -13.47
CA ILE A 183 22.99 -2.64 -13.44
C ILE A 183 23.02 -1.12 -13.26
N ARG A 184 24.17 -0.57 -12.91
CA ARG A 184 24.38 0.89 -12.89
C ARG A 184 24.79 1.37 -14.28
N LYS A 185 24.13 2.41 -14.76
CA LYS A 185 24.46 3.06 -16.06
C LYS A 185 24.37 4.57 -15.91
N GLU A 186 25.35 5.29 -16.42
CA GLU A 186 25.30 6.74 -16.46
C GLU A 186 24.29 7.21 -17.50
N LYS A 187 23.31 8.00 -17.07
CA LYS A 187 22.25 8.53 -17.94
C LYS A 187 21.82 9.92 -17.53
N SER A 188 21.47 10.72 -18.52
CA SER A 188 20.77 11.98 -18.30
C SER A 188 19.28 11.70 -18.04
N GLN A 189 18.78 12.13 -16.89
CA GLN A 189 17.43 11.82 -16.39
C GLN A 189 16.69 13.05 -15.91
N TRP A 190 15.38 13.07 -16.09
CA TRP A 190 14.50 13.96 -15.36
C TRP A 190 14.30 13.43 -13.95
N MET A 191 14.45 14.33 -13.00
CA MET A 191 14.29 14.06 -11.57
C MET A 191 13.19 14.95 -11.01
N LEU A 192 12.40 14.41 -10.07
CA LEU A 192 11.46 15.20 -9.29
C LEU A 192 11.94 15.31 -7.84
N LYS A 193 11.97 16.51 -7.28
CA LYS A 193 12.45 16.80 -5.93
C LYS A 193 11.45 16.39 -4.85
N ILE A 194 11.15 15.11 -4.77
CA ILE A 194 10.31 14.56 -3.70
C ILE A 194 10.94 14.79 -2.32
N THR A 195 12.26 14.94 -2.26
CA THR A 195 13.00 15.21 -1.01
C THR A 195 12.62 16.52 -0.36
N GLU A 196 12.20 17.52 -1.12
CA GLU A 196 11.68 18.80 -0.61
C GLU A 196 10.38 18.61 0.23
N TYR A 197 9.70 17.50 0.02
CA TYR A 197 8.47 17.12 0.74
C TYR A 197 8.70 16.06 1.82
N ALA A 198 9.93 15.57 2.00
CA ALA A 198 10.24 14.45 2.89
C ALA A 198 9.71 14.62 4.31
N GLN A 199 9.91 15.80 4.93
CA GLN A 199 9.42 16.06 6.28
C GLN A 199 7.89 16.08 6.33
N ARG A 200 7.23 16.76 5.40
CA ARG A 200 5.76 16.83 5.35
C ARG A 200 5.12 15.46 5.08
N LEU A 201 5.77 14.63 4.27
CA LEU A 201 5.33 13.25 4.02
C LEU A 201 5.36 12.38 5.28
N ILE A 202 6.24 12.71 6.24
CA ILE A 202 6.27 12.05 7.56
C ILE A 202 5.23 12.66 8.50
N ASP A 203 5.25 13.98 8.67
CA ASP A 203 4.45 14.70 9.68
C ASP A 203 2.96 14.53 9.43
N ASP A 204 2.54 14.62 8.18
CA ASP A 204 1.12 14.54 7.81
C ASP A 204 0.55 13.11 7.90
N LEU A 205 1.39 12.09 8.14
CA LEU A 205 0.89 10.74 8.48
C LEU A 205 0.13 10.70 9.80
N ASP A 206 0.35 11.67 10.67
CA ASP A 206 -0.37 11.76 11.94
C ASP A 206 -1.80 12.34 11.76
N GLN A 207 -2.10 12.94 10.61
CA GLN A 207 -3.41 13.51 10.27
C GLN A 207 -4.34 12.51 9.56
N VAL A 208 -3.86 11.31 9.24
CA VAL A 208 -4.60 10.31 8.44
C VAL A 208 -4.74 8.98 9.17
N ASP A 209 -5.84 8.28 8.88
CA ASP A 209 -6.14 6.94 9.42
C ASP A 209 -5.58 5.85 8.48
N PHE A 210 -4.26 5.82 8.34
CA PHE A 210 -3.58 4.73 7.64
C PHE A 210 -3.22 3.62 8.63
N ILE A 211 -3.33 2.37 8.22
CA ILE A 211 -2.87 1.24 9.04
C ILE A 211 -1.38 1.43 9.41
N GLU A 212 -1.02 1.10 10.66
CA GLU A 212 0.32 1.35 11.20
C GLU A 212 1.45 0.78 10.35
N ARG A 213 1.22 -0.36 9.73
CA ARG A 213 2.20 -0.97 8.83
C ARG A 213 2.55 -0.08 7.64
N VAL A 214 1.56 0.62 7.06
CA VAL A 214 1.77 1.57 5.96
C VAL A 214 2.54 2.80 6.46
N LYS A 215 2.13 3.38 7.60
CA LYS A 215 2.83 4.52 8.20
C LYS A 215 4.30 4.19 8.49
N THR A 216 4.54 3.06 9.13
CA THR A 216 5.90 2.60 9.47
C THR A 216 6.76 2.38 8.23
N GLN A 217 6.23 1.74 7.19
CA GLN A 217 6.98 1.53 5.95
C GLN A 217 7.33 2.84 5.25
N GLN A 218 6.41 3.81 5.18
CA GLN A 218 6.70 5.12 4.61
C GLN A 218 7.73 5.89 5.44
N LYS A 219 7.59 5.93 6.78
CA LYS A 219 8.56 6.57 7.67
C LYS A 219 9.96 5.96 7.51
N ASN A 220 10.05 4.63 7.44
CA ASN A 220 11.33 3.92 7.25
C ASN A 220 11.94 4.16 5.87
N TRP A 221 11.12 4.24 4.83
CA TRP A 221 11.57 4.51 3.46
C TRP A 221 12.10 5.93 3.33
N ILE A 222 11.38 6.91 3.87
CA ILE A 222 11.83 8.30 3.92
C ILE A 222 13.08 8.42 4.79
N GLY A 223 13.14 7.66 5.90
CA GLY A 223 14.33 7.44 6.70
C GLY A 223 14.92 8.72 7.27
N ARG A 224 14.07 9.52 7.94
CA ARG A 224 14.53 10.72 8.65
C ARG A 224 15.51 10.37 9.75
N SER A 225 16.65 11.00 9.75
CA SER A 225 17.65 10.93 10.82
C SER A 225 18.08 12.32 11.26
N THR A 226 18.33 12.47 12.57
CA THR A 226 18.88 13.70 13.12
C THR A 226 20.30 13.43 13.60
N GLY A 227 21.23 14.23 13.13
CA GLY A 227 22.65 14.06 13.44
C GLY A 227 23.39 15.38 13.37
N ALA A 228 24.64 15.31 13.00
CA ALA A 228 25.47 16.46 12.75
C ALA A 228 26.31 16.26 11.47
N GLU A 229 26.50 17.31 10.70
CA GLU A 229 27.59 17.41 9.75
C GLU A 229 28.85 17.85 10.50
N VAL A 230 29.95 17.19 10.23
CA VAL A 230 31.24 17.45 10.87
C VAL A 230 32.31 17.56 9.80
N THR A 231 33.10 18.60 9.86
CA THR A 231 34.23 18.85 8.93
C THR A 231 35.51 18.28 9.51
N PHE A 232 36.10 17.35 8.76
CA PHE A 232 37.43 16.82 9.01
C PHE A 232 38.40 17.48 7.99
N ASN A 233 39.44 18.11 8.47
CA ASN A 233 40.50 18.56 7.61
C ASN A 233 41.35 17.37 7.16
N THR A 234 42.06 17.51 6.03
CA THR A 234 43.03 16.53 5.56
C THR A 234 44.43 17.05 5.62
N THR A 235 45.40 16.17 5.56
CA THR A 235 46.82 16.55 5.44
C THR A 235 47.17 17.30 4.14
N GLN A 236 46.21 17.33 3.18
CA GLN A 236 46.31 18.10 1.93
C GLN A 236 45.61 19.48 2.02
N GLY A 237 45.03 19.82 3.17
CA GLY A 237 44.34 21.08 3.37
C GLY A 237 42.88 21.09 2.84
N ASP A 238 42.34 19.94 2.49
CA ASP A 238 40.94 19.81 2.03
C ASP A 238 40.01 19.51 3.17
N ASP A 239 38.77 19.96 3.05
CA ASP A 239 37.72 19.71 3.98
C ASP A 239 36.88 18.50 3.57
N LEU A 240 36.84 17.46 4.39
CA LEU A 240 35.92 16.31 4.26
C LEU A 240 34.76 16.48 5.21
N VAL A 241 33.56 16.68 4.68
CA VAL A 241 32.35 16.76 5.49
C VAL A 241 31.75 15.36 5.63
N VAL A 242 31.50 14.94 6.86
CA VAL A 242 30.79 13.69 7.18
C VAL A 242 29.49 13.97 7.88
N TYR A 243 28.48 13.11 7.64
CA TYR A 243 27.24 13.13 8.43
C TYR A 243 27.23 11.96 9.39
N THR A 244 26.93 12.23 10.67
CA THR A 244 26.80 11.19 11.68
C THR A 244 25.58 11.41 12.58
N THR A 245 24.88 10.32 12.92
CA THR A 245 23.83 10.34 13.94
C THR A 245 24.39 10.21 15.35
N ARG A 246 25.70 9.89 15.49
CA ARG A 246 26.42 9.68 16.72
C ARG A 246 27.62 10.62 16.85
N PRO A 247 27.39 11.97 16.90
CA PRO A 247 28.51 12.91 17.05
C PRO A 247 29.25 12.75 18.39
N ASP A 248 28.59 12.21 19.40
CA ASP A 248 29.17 11.87 20.72
C ASP A 248 30.37 10.93 20.59
N THR A 249 30.43 10.08 19.57
CA THR A 249 31.50 9.08 19.38
C THR A 249 32.71 9.58 18.57
N LEU A 250 32.77 10.87 18.24
CA LEU A 250 33.87 11.48 17.44
C LEU A 250 35.29 11.20 18.00
N PHE A 251 35.45 11.12 19.31
CA PHE A 251 36.74 10.78 19.92
C PHE A 251 37.19 9.34 19.62
N GLY A 252 36.25 8.45 19.25
CA GLY A 252 36.49 7.08 18.83
C GLY A 252 36.63 6.90 17.32
N ALA A 253 36.58 7.97 16.55
CA ALA A 253 36.80 7.92 15.11
C ALA A 253 38.28 7.70 14.79
N THR A 254 38.62 6.52 14.30
CA THR A 254 40.01 6.06 14.10
C THR A 254 40.41 5.94 12.63
N TYR A 255 39.48 6.00 11.71
CA TYR A 255 39.69 6.11 10.28
C TYR A 255 38.49 6.74 9.58
N MET A 256 38.68 7.09 8.31
CA MET A 256 37.60 7.57 7.44
C MET A 256 37.46 6.67 6.23
N VAL A 257 36.26 6.62 5.66
CA VAL A 257 36.01 5.88 4.42
C VAL A 257 35.27 6.78 3.43
N LEU A 258 35.77 6.83 2.22
CA LEU A 258 35.15 7.52 1.10
C LEU A 258 34.48 6.52 0.14
N SER A 259 33.44 6.99 -0.52
CA SER A 259 32.92 6.31 -1.70
C SER A 259 33.97 6.24 -2.79
N PRO A 260 34.10 5.15 -3.57
CA PRO A 260 35.00 5.08 -4.73
C PRO A 260 34.79 6.18 -5.78
N GLU A 261 33.60 6.77 -5.82
CA GLU A 261 33.23 7.86 -6.73
C GLU A 261 33.47 9.27 -6.15
N HIS A 262 34.03 9.38 -4.95
CA HIS A 262 34.23 10.68 -4.30
C HIS A 262 35.17 11.56 -5.11
N PRO A 263 34.83 12.86 -5.39
CA PRO A 263 35.64 13.73 -6.29
C PRO A 263 37.08 13.94 -5.82
N TYR A 264 37.35 13.88 -4.53
CA TYR A 264 38.69 14.08 -3.98
C TYR A 264 39.69 12.97 -4.34
N ILE A 265 39.20 11.77 -4.70
CA ILE A 265 40.09 10.67 -5.14
C ILE A 265 40.88 11.13 -6.36
N ASN A 266 40.19 11.67 -7.36
CA ASN A 266 40.84 12.20 -8.54
C ASN A 266 41.69 13.46 -8.23
N LYS A 267 41.26 14.31 -7.30
CA LYS A 267 42.01 15.50 -6.87
C LYS A 267 43.34 15.13 -6.25
N TRP A 268 43.40 14.02 -5.51
CA TRP A 268 44.61 13.57 -4.83
C TRP A 268 45.50 12.65 -5.65
N LYS A 269 45.18 12.43 -6.92
CA LYS A 269 45.93 11.54 -7.83
C LYS A 269 47.45 11.69 -7.75
N ASP A 270 47.96 12.93 -7.76
CA ASP A 270 49.38 13.19 -7.81
C ASP A 270 50.10 13.02 -6.47
N VAL A 271 49.34 12.92 -5.35
CA VAL A 271 49.88 12.72 -4.01
C VAL A 271 49.70 11.30 -3.49
N LEU A 272 48.85 10.50 -4.14
CA LEU A 272 48.61 9.09 -3.78
C LEU A 272 49.76 8.21 -4.34
N THR A 273 50.46 7.52 -3.43
CA THR A 273 51.61 6.66 -3.83
C THR A 273 51.16 5.29 -4.35
N ASN A 274 49.92 4.90 -4.10
CA ASN A 274 49.30 3.64 -4.55
C ASN A 274 48.13 3.85 -5.52
N TRP A 275 48.30 4.83 -6.46
CA TRP A 275 47.27 5.20 -7.41
C TRP A 275 46.71 4.05 -8.24
N ASP A 276 47.54 3.11 -8.64
CA ASP A 276 47.13 1.94 -9.45
C ASP A 276 46.18 1.04 -8.70
N ASP A 277 46.39 0.78 -7.41
CA ASP A 277 45.50 0.01 -6.56
C ASP A 277 44.14 0.73 -6.36
N VAL A 278 44.21 2.05 -6.14
CA VAL A 278 43.03 2.92 -5.99
C VAL A 278 42.21 2.87 -7.27
N THR A 279 42.81 3.04 -8.44
CA THR A 279 42.09 3.03 -9.71
C THR A 279 41.44 1.68 -10.00
N ALA A 280 42.20 0.57 -9.77
CA ALA A 280 41.66 -0.78 -9.94
C ALA A 280 40.43 -1.04 -9.06
N TYR A 281 40.47 -0.53 -7.82
CA TYR A 281 39.34 -0.66 -6.91
C TYR A 281 38.13 0.17 -7.33
N VAL A 282 38.33 1.42 -7.76
CA VAL A 282 37.29 2.31 -8.29
C VAL A 282 36.60 1.67 -9.50
N GLU A 283 37.34 1.11 -10.43
CA GLU A 283 36.80 0.41 -11.61
C GLU A 283 36.02 -0.85 -11.23
N ALA A 284 36.52 -1.62 -10.27
CA ALA A 284 35.81 -2.81 -9.78
C ALA A 284 34.49 -2.45 -9.06
N ALA A 285 34.47 -1.40 -8.24
CA ALA A 285 33.31 -0.91 -7.54
C ALA A 285 32.24 -0.34 -8.50
N ALA A 286 32.66 0.33 -9.57
CA ALA A 286 31.75 0.90 -10.58
C ALA A 286 30.90 -0.17 -11.31
N ARG A 287 31.34 -1.42 -11.31
CA ARG A 287 30.60 -2.55 -11.92
C ARG A 287 29.52 -3.15 -11.02
N LYS A 288 29.50 -2.78 -9.73
CA LYS A 288 28.55 -3.31 -8.73
C LYS A 288 27.35 -2.40 -8.59
N SER A 289 26.16 -2.98 -8.46
CA SER A 289 24.95 -2.25 -8.07
C SER A 289 24.99 -1.80 -6.60
N ASP A 290 24.21 -0.81 -6.24
CA ASP A 290 24.10 -0.36 -4.84
C ASP A 290 23.64 -1.51 -3.91
N PHE A 291 22.77 -2.38 -4.41
CA PHE A 291 22.32 -3.56 -3.66
C PHE A 291 23.45 -4.55 -3.39
N GLU A 292 24.27 -4.87 -4.39
CA GLU A 292 25.45 -5.72 -4.21
C GLU A 292 26.44 -5.10 -3.24
N ARG A 293 26.59 -3.79 -3.26
CA ARG A 293 27.52 -3.04 -2.40
C ARG A 293 27.06 -2.98 -0.94
N THR A 294 25.75 -2.95 -0.66
CA THR A 294 25.22 -2.73 0.69
C THR A 294 24.61 -3.98 1.34
N GLU A 295 23.94 -4.83 0.57
CA GLU A 295 23.12 -5.93 1.10
C GLU A 295 23.76 -7.31 0.88
N LEU A 296 24.46 -7.53 -0.25
CA LEU A 296 24.99 -8.84 -0.59
C LEU A 296 26.40 -9.09 -0.06
N VAL A 297 27.15 -8.04 0.30
CA VAL A 297 28.57 -8.19 0.67
C VAL A 297 28.71 -8.67 2.11
N LYS A 298 29.18 -9.89 2.28
CA LYS A 298 29.57 -10.46 3.58
C LYS A 298 31.01 -10.10 3.99
N GLU A 299 31.88 -9.80 3.05
CA GLU A 299 33.29 -9.50 3.29
C GLU A 299 33.60 -8.04 2.99
N LYS A 300 34.13 -7.30 3.97
CA LYS A 300 34.52 -5.90 3.80
C LYS A 300 35.74 -5.79 2.91
N THR A 301 35.66 -4.97 1.86
CA THR A 301 36.76 -4.66 0.96
C THR A 301 37.07 -3.17 1.01
N GLY A 302 38.29 -2.80 0.67
CA GLY A 302 38.68 -1.40 0.63
C GLY A 302 40.16 -1.24 0.27
N VAL A 303 40.52 -0.03 -0.08
CA VAL A 303 41.94 0.36 -0.36
C VAL A 303 42.25 1.60 0.46
N LYS A 304 43.36 1.55 1.18
CA LYS A 304 43.89 2.72 1.89
C LYS A 304 44.44 3.74 0.89
N LEU A 305 44.15 5.02 1.11
CA LEU A 305 44.71 6.11 0.35
C LEU A 305 46.06 6.50 0.96
N GLU A 306 47.17 6.05 0.34
CA GLU A 306 48.50 6.30 0.85
C GLU A 306 49.00 7.66 0.37
N GLY A 307 49.38 8.55 1.29
CA GLY A 307 49.78 9.94 1.02
C GLY A 307 48.78 11.00 1.53
N VAL A 308 47.58 10.59 1.90
CA VAL A 308 46.55 11.48 2.47
C VAL A 308 45.98 10.88 3.76
N LYS A 309 45.78 11.72 4.79
CA LYS A 309 45.13 11.35 6.04
C LYS A 309 44.08 12.39 6.40
N GLY A 310 43.05 11.96 7.12
CA GLY A 310 42.11 12.85 7.80
C GLY A 310 42.65 13.32 9.15
N ILE A 311 42.23 14.49 9.60
CA ILE A 311 42.59 15.04 10.90
C ILE A 311 41.30 15.05 11.73
N ASN A 312 41.27 14.26 12.81
CA ASN A 312 40.10 14.22 13.67
C ASN A 312 39.95 15.56 14.41
N PRO A 313 38.83 16.29 14.22
CA PRO A 313 38.70 17.66 14.72
C PRO A 313 38.62 17.78 16.24
N VAL A 314 38.30 16.70 16.98
CA VAL A 314 38.16 16.74 18.46
C VAL A 314 39.50 16.54 19.17
N ASN A 315 40.48 15.89 18.56
CA ASN A 315 41.77 15.56 19.22
C ASN A 315 43.02 15.86 18.36
N GLY A 316 42.83 16.31 17.12
CA GLY A 316 43.91 16.64 16.19
C GLY A 316 44.73 15.45 15.68
N LYS A 317 44.29 14.21 15.94
CA LYS A 317 44.99 13.01 15.48
C LYS A 317 44.81 12.82 13.97
N GLU A 318 45.90 12.47 13.32
CA GLU A 318 45.86 11.98 11.95
C GLU A 318 45.34 10.56 11.89
N ILE A 319 44.33 10.34 11.07
CA ILE A 319 43.67 9.03 10.89
C ILE A 319 43.74 8.63 9.40
N PRO A 320 43.88 7.32 9.08
CA PRO A 320 43.89 6.86 7.70
C PRO A 320 42.56 7.07 7.00
N ILE A 321 42.64 7.31 5.67
CA ILE A 321 41.48 7.37 4.79
C ILE A 321 41.49 6.15 3.89
N PHE A 322 40.36 5.46 3.78
CA PHE A 322 40.13 4.35 2.86
C PHE A 322 39.08 4.72 1.81
N ILE A 323 39.07 4.00 0.71
CA ILE A 323 37.91 3.89 -0.18
C ILE A 323 37.28 2.51 0.03
N SER A 324 35.98 2.46 0.05
CA SER A 324 35.26 1.19 0.12
C SER A 324 33.90 1.28 -0.55
N ASP A 325 33.49 0.21 -1.17
CA ASP A 325 32.28 0.11 -1.96
C ASP A 325 30.99 0.12 -1.13
N TYR A 326 31.06 -0.11 0.19
CA TYR A 326 29.88 0.03 1.06
C TYR A 326 29.50 1.49 1.37
N VAL A 327 30.35 2.46 1.06
CA VAL A 327 30.05 3.89 1.15
C VAL A 327 29.53 4.37 -0.21
N LEU A 328 28.34 4.95 -0.24
CA LEU A 328 27.70 5.44 -1.46
C LEU A 328 27.81 6.97 -1.54
N VAL A 329 28.24 7.48 -2.70
CA VAL A 329 28.24 8.93 -2.95
C VAL A 329 26.83 9.52 -2.96
N SER A 330 25.85 8.69 -3.25
CA SER A 330 24.44 9.06 -3.31
C SER A 330 23.76 9.16 -1.94
N TYR A 331 24.45 8.78 -0.85
CA TYR A 331 23.96 8.87 0.50
C TYR A 331 24.88 9.73 1.38
N GLY A 332 24.34 10.83 1.89
CA GLY A 332 25.11 11.79 2.69
C GLY A 332 26.12 12.55 1.85
N THR A 333 27.34 12.63 2.32
CA THR A 333 28.46 13.38 1.69
C THR A 333 29.37 12.49 0.85
N GLY A 334 29.12 11.20 0.77
CA GLY A 334 30.04 10.22 0.16
C GLY A 334 31.30 9.96 1.01
N ALA A 335 31.32 10.47 2.25
CA ALA A 335 32.38 10.26 3.23
C ALA A 335 31.77 9.91 4.59
N ILE A 336 32.38 8.97 5.31
CA ILE A 336 32.00 8.61 6.67
C ILE A 336 33.21 8.65 7.60
N MET A 337 33.00 8.98 8.86
CA MET A 337 33.91 8.63 9.94
C MET A 337 33.59 7.22 10.43
N ALA A 338 34.58 6.47 10.81
CA ALA A 338 34.41 5.12 11.32
C ALA A 338 34.75 5.05 12.80
N VAL A 339 33.86 4.43 13.58
CA VAL A 339 33.97 4.26 15.03
C VAL A 339 33.89 2.77 15.37
N PRO A 340 34.97 2.03 15.21
CA PRO A 340 34.96 0.58 15.27
C PRO A 340 34.57 -0.02 16.64
N ALA A 341 34.74 0.74 17.73
CA ALA A 341 34.30 0.26 19.03
C ALA A 341 32.77 0.18 19.16
N HIS A 342 31.98 0.93 18.35
CA HIS A 342 30.55 1.11 18.51
C HIS A 342 29.71 0.93 17.23
N ASP A 343 30.30 0.39 16.16
CA ASP A 343 29.61 -0.02 14.93
C ASP A 343 30.19 -1.35 14.44
N ASP A 344 29.33 -2.36 14.21
CA ASP A 344 29.75 -3.70 13.82
C ASP A 344 30.48 -3.71 12.48
N ARG A 345 30.05 -2.91 11.51
CA ARG A 345 30.69 -2.84 10.19
C ARG A 345 32.08 -2.21 10.27
N ASP A 346 32.18 -1.18 11.08
CA ASP A 346 33.45 -0.50 11.30
C ASP A 346 34.43 -1.38 12.08
N TRP A 347 33.90 -2.17 13.01
CA TRP A 347 34.73 -3.12 13.79
C TRP A 347 35.30 -4.22 12.88
N GLU A 348 34.48 -4.85 12.04
CA GLU A 348 34.92 -5.86 11.08
C GLU A 348 36.00 -5.30 10.12
N PHE A 349 35.76 -4.09 9.64
CA PHE A 349 36.72 -3.40 8.76
C PHE A 349 38.03 -3.08 9.49
N ALA A 350 37.96 -2.53 10.71
CA ALA A 350 39.15 -2.21 11.51
C ALA A 350 39.99 -3.46 11.83
N LYS A 351 39.36 -4.58 12.19
CA LYS A 351 40.06 -5.85 12.43
C LYS A 351 40.75 -6.34 11.17
N LYS A 352 40.11 -6.22 9.99
CA LYS A 352 40.70 -6.63 8.71
C LYS A 352 41.86 -5.77 8.29
N PHE A 353 41.77 -4.46 8.44
CA PHE A 353 42.78 -3.52 7.93
C PHE A 353 43.76 -3.03 9.01
N GLY A 354 43.63 -3.51 10.24
CA GLY A 354 44.54 -3.19 11.34
C GLY A 354 44.40 -1.75 11.84
N CYS A 355 43.19 -1.20 11.84
CA CYS A 355 42.91 0.12 12.40
C CYS A 355 42.70 0.04 13.92
N ASP A 356 43.01 1.14 14.63
CA ASP A 356 42.79 1.24 16.08
C ASP A 356 41.29 1.15 16.43
N ILE A 357 41.00 0.53 17.57
CA ILE A 357 39.66 0.44 18.15
C ILE A 357 39.71 1.11 19.52
N ILE A 358 38.95 2.22 19.68
CA ILE A 358 38.94 3.03 20.90
C ILE A 358 37.53 3.07 21.49
N GLU A 359 37.40 2.53 22.71
CA GLU A 359 36.16 2.60 23.47
C GLU A 359 35.87 4.05 23.87
N VAL A 360 34.67 4.55 23.53
CA VAL A 360 34.19 5.89 23.92
C VAL A 360 32.84 5.85 24.62
N VAL A 361 32.14 4.70 24.58
CA VAL A 361 30.99 4.40 25.41
C VAL A 361 31.31 3.16 26.23
N GLN A 362 31.26 3.27 27.56
CA GLN A 362 31.67 2.20 28.45
C GLN A 362 30.76 0.99 28.36
N GLY A 363 31.33 -0.19 28.16
CA GLY A 363 30.66 -1.48 28.21
C GLY A 363 31.12 -2.42 27.09
N GLY A 364 30.84 -3.71 27.27
CA GLY A 364 31.23 -4.77 26.33
C GLY A 364 32.71 -5.14 26.35
N ASP A 365 33.09 -5.98 25.40
CA ASP A 365 34.48 -6.40 25.16
C ASP A 365 34.84 -6.08 23.71
N ILE A 366 35.32 -4.84 23.48
CA ILE A 366 35.64 -4.32 22.14
C ILE A 366 36.72 -5.09 21.40
N GLU A 367 37.45 -5.97 22.09
CA GLU A 367 38.42 -6.88 21.45
C GLU A 367 37.72 -8.04 20.72
N LYS A 368 36.54 -8.43 21.17
CA LYS A 368 35.75 -9.53 20.60
C LYS A 368 34.68 -9.09 19.61
N GLU A 369 34.04 -7.96 19.90
CA GLU A 369 32.94 -7.42 19.09
C GLU A 369 32.72 -5.93 19.37
N ALA A 370 32.03 -5.23 18.47
CA ALA A 370 31.62 -3.85 18.69
C ALA A 370 30.60 -3.78 19.83
N PHE A 371 30.72 -2.80 20.71
CA PHE A 371 29.70 -2.48 21.71
C PHE A 371 28.68 -1.52 21.11
N THR A 372 27.62 -2.04 20.49
CA THR A 372 26.54 -1.27 19.91
C THR A 372 25.43 -1.04 20.91
N LEU A 373 25.47 0.07 21.64
CA LEU A 373 24.43 0.43 22.58
C LEU A 373 23.18 0.92 21.81
N LYS A 374 22.04 0.31 22.11
CA LYS A 374 20.75 0.65 21.47
C LYS A 374 19.94 1.69 22.22
N ASP A 375 20.30 1.99 23.45
CA ASP A 375 19.68 3.03 24.28
C ASP A 375 20.66 4.16 24.57
N ASP A 376 20.15 5.29 25.05
CA ASP A 376 20.93 6.51 25.31
C ASP A 376 21.55 6.55 26.71
N THR A 377 21.59 5.42 27.43
CA THR A 377 22.02 5.36 28.84
C THR A 377 23.51 5.12 29.05
N GLY A 378 24.25 4.71 28.01
CA GLY A 378 25.70 4.46 28.06
C GLY A 378 26.47 5.67 28.56
N ILE A 379 27.58 5.42 29.30
CA ILE A 379 28.42 6.46 29.85
C ILE A 379 29.64 6.70 28.96
N MET A 380 29.89 7.95 28.64
CA MET A 380 31.04 8.36 27.83
C MET A 380 32.36 8.20 28.56
N VAL A 381 33.35 7.63 27.89
CA VAL A 381 34.74 7.48 28.35
C VAL A 381 35.70 7.87 27.24
N ASN A 382 36.97 8.14 27.54
CA ASN A 382 38.02 8.52 26.58
C ASN A 382 37.59 9.66 25.59
N SER A 383 36.71 10.55 26.05
CA SER A 383 36.02 11.56 25.23
C SER A 383 36.11 12.97 25.79
N ASP A 384 37.20 13.29 26.54
CA ASP A 384 37.53 14.60 27.10
C ASP A 384 36.33 15.23 27.84
N PHE A 385 35.79 16.37 27.38
CA PHE A 385 34.68 17.07 28.00
C PHE A 385 33.34 16.31 28.03
N LEU A 386 33.22 15.21 27.32
CA LEU A 386 32.05 14.33 27.33
C LEU A 386 32.16 13.21 28.39
N ASN A 387 33.35 12.98 28.99
CA ASN A 387 33.54 11.90 29.94
C ASN A 387 32.56 11.99 31.11
N GLY A 388 31.92 10.86 31.43
CA GLY A 388 30.95 10.77 32.51
C GLY A 388 29.51 11.18 32.14
N LEU A 389 29.31 11.81 30.99
CA LEU A 389 27.95 12.08 30.48
C LEU A 389 27.30 10.79 29.96
N THR A 390 25.97 10.75 30.03
CA THR A 390 25.22 9.74 29.30
C THR A 390 25.27 10.03 27.78
N VAL A 391 25.08 9.02 26.94
CA VAL A 391 24.97 9.22 25.48
C VAL A 391 23.91 10.27 25.16
N LYS A 392 22.77 10.23 25.88
CA LYS A 392 21.68 11.19 25.72
C LYS A 392 22.12 12.64 25.93
N ASP A 393 22.99 12.90 26.91
CA ASP A 393 23.48 14.24 27.22
C ASP A 393 24.71 14.60 26.38
N ALA A 394 25.51 13.60 25.95
CA ALA A 394 26.72 13.80 25.16
C ALA A 394 26.42 14.25 23.72
N ILE A 395 25.34 13.71 23.08
CA ILE A 395 24.95 14.09 21.72
C ILE A 395 24.67 15.60 21.62
N PRO A 396 23.78 16.21 22.42
CA PRO A 396 23.56 17.66 22.37
C PRO A 396 24.78 18.47 22.77
N ALA A 397 25.58 18.00 23.76
CA ALA A 397 26.82 18.67 24.16
C ALA A 397 27.83 18.74 23.00
N MET A 398 28.01 17.64 22.26
CA MET A 398 28.89 17.60 21.08
C MET A 398 28.37 18.49 19.94
N LYS A 399 27.07 18.43 19.64
CA LYS A 399 26.46 19.32 18.62
C LYS A 399 26.70 20.80 18.91
N LYS A 400 26.53 21.19 20.19
CA LYS A 400 26.80 22.54 20.63
C LYS A 400 28.28 22.90 20.45
N TRP A 401 29.19 22.03 20.89
CA TRP A 401 30.62 22.25 20.75
C TRP A 401 31.06 22.38 19.28
N LEU A 402 30.55 21.51 18.37
CA LEU A 402 30.82 21.59 16.94
C LEU A 402 30.40 22.93 16.34
N THR A 403 29.22 23.42 16.72
CA THR A 403 28.69 24.70 16.26
C THR A 403 29.54 25.88 16.79
N GLU A 404 29.90 25.88 18.10
CA GLU A 404 30.74 26.92 18.70
C GLU A 404 32.14 26.97 18.10
N LYS A 405 32.68 25.83 17.67
CA LYS A 405 34.00 25.77 16.98
C LYS A 405 33.91 26.09 15.48
N GLY A 406 32.70 26.17 14.90
CA GLY A 406 32.50 26.42 13.47
C GLY A 406 32.93 25.26 12.56
N ILE A 407 33.00 24.04 13.10
CA ILE A 407 33.46 22.82 12.36
C ILE A 407 32.33 21.81 12.15
N GLY A 408 31.12 22.16 12.51
CA GLY A 408 29.95 21.33 12.29
C GLY A 408 28.68 22.00 12.78
N HIS A 409 27.57 21.39 12.43
CA HIS A 409 26.22 21.84 12.82
C HIS A 409 25.23 20.70 12.83
N GLU A 410 24.14 20.89 13.55
CA GLU A 410 23.03 19.93 13.53
C GLU A 410 22.43 19.85 12.14
N LYS A 411 22.14 18.64 11.70
CA LYS A 411 21.55 18.37 10.39
C LYS A 411 20.48 17.29 10.49
N VAL A 412 19.36 17.52 9.85
CA VAL A 412 18.37 16.47 9.53
C VAL A 412 18.69 15.93 8.15
N ASN A 413 18.78 14.63 8.03
CA ASN A 413 19.02 13.94 6.77
C ASN A 413 17.92 12.92 6.49
N TYR A 414 17.74 12.56 5.23
CA TYR A 414 16.74 11.60 4.78
C TYR A 414 17.40 10.54 3.90
N LYS A 415 16.93 9.28 4.00
CA LYS A 415 17.32 8.22 3.06
C LYS A 415 16.66 8.39 1.70
N LEU A 416 15.46 8.97 1.69
CA LEU A 416 14.71 9.27 0.47
C LEU A 416 15.58 10.09 -0.49
N ARG A 417 15.56 9.72 -1.76
CA ARG A 417 16.22 10.43 -2.85
C ARG A 417 15.18 11.02 -3.78
N ASP A 418 15.60 11.98 -4.61
CA ASP A 418 14.75 12.51 -5.64
C ASP A 418 14.29 11.41 -6.60
N TRP A 419 13.07 11.53 -7.05
CA TRP A 419 12.42 10.52 -7.87
C TRP A 419 12.99 10.54 -9.28
N VAL A 420 13.63 9.43 -9.71
CA VAL A 420 14.09 9.20 -11.07
C VAL A 420 12.87 9.02 -11.98
N PHE A 421 12.55 10.05 -12.74
CA PHE A 421 11.23 10.20 -13.32
C PHE A 421 11.13 9.76 -14.77
N SER A 422 12.06 10.13 -15.66
CA SER A 422 11.91 9.84 -17.09
C SER A 422 12.24 8.40 -17.47
N ARG A 423 11.61 7.92 -18.57
CA ARG A 423 11.78 6.58 -19.13
C ARG A 423 12.12 6.66 -20.62
N GLN A 424 13.00 5.77 -21.07
CA GLN A 424 13.43 5.65 -22.48
C GLN A 424 12.53 4.62 -23.18
N ARG A 425 11.24 4.93 -23.21
CA ARG A 425 10.19 4.05 -23.76
C ARG A 425 9.21 4.89 -24.59
N TYR A 426 8.51 4.22 -25.52
CA TYR A 426 7.53 4.87 -26.37
C TYR A 426 6.18 5.03 -25.66
N TRP A 427 5.69 3.97 -24.99
CA TRP A 427 4.33 3.92 -24.43
C TRP A 427 4.30 4.56 -23.02
N GLY A 428 4.22 5.87 -23.01
CA GLY A 428 4.16 6.72 -21.83
C GLY A 428 3.77 8.14 -22.21
N GLU A 429 3.39 8.96 -21.25
CA GLU A 429 3.05 10.36 -21.50
C GLU A 429 4.30 11.11 -21.97
N PRO A 430 4.26 11.81 -23.13
CA PRO A 430 5.36 12.66 -23.56
C PRO A 430 5.64 13.79 -22.57
N ILE A 431 6.90 14.05 -22.31
CA ILE A 431 7.32 15.19 -21.48
C ILE A 431 7.20 16.48 -22.30
N PRO A 432 6.37 17.44 -21.88
CA PRO A 432 6.03 18.61 -22.69
C PRO A 432 7.08 19.73 -22.60
N LEU A 433 8.34 19.37 -22.89
CA LEU A 433 9.48 20.29 -22.89
C LEU A 433 10.22 20.23 -24.23
N VAL A 434 10.84 21.34 -24.61
CA VAL A 434 11.74 21.41 -25.74
C VAL A 434 13.12 21.92 -25.31
N LYS A 435 14.17 21.37 -25.90
CA LYS A 435 15.55 21.83 -25.71
C LYS A 435 15.92 22.81 -26.83
N CYS A 436 16.13 24.05 -26.47
CA CYS A 436 16.61 25.10 -27.35
C CYS A 436 18.10 25.35 -27.13
N PRO A 437 18.95 25.44 -28.16
CA PRO A 437 20.37 25.73 -27.99
C PRO A 437 20.65 27.08 -27.30
N LYS A 438 19.74 28.07 -27.49
CA LYS A 438 19.82 29.40 -26.90
C LYS A 438 19.18 29.52 -25.54
N CYS A 439 17.98 28.90 -25.35
CA CYS A 439 17.13 29.11 -24.16
C CYS A 439 17.24 27.99 -23.12
N GLY A 440 17.91 26.87 -23.43
CA GLY A 440 17.91 25.68 -22.60
C GLY A 440 16.61 24.90 -22.69
N TRP A 441 16.16 24.31 -21.60
CA TRP A 441 14.87 23.61 -21.52
C TRP A 441 13.72 24.61 -21.40
N VAL A 442 12.77 24.56 -22.31
CA VAL A 442 11.63 25.46 -22.39
C VAL A 442 10.33 24.67 -22.34
N PRO A 443 9.39 25.01 -21.44
CA PRO A 443 8.11 24.35 -21.39
C PRO A 443 7.24 24.73 -22.59
N LEU A 444 6.43 23.76 -23.07
CA LEU A 444 5.39 24.08 -24.04
C LEU A 444 4.33 25.00 -23.40
N PRO A 445 3.74 25.92 -24.17
CA PRO A 445 2.56 26.67 -23.75
C PRO A 445 1.43 25.71 -23.34
N GLU A 446 0.69 26.05 -22.28
CA GLU A 446 -0.36 25.19 -21.73
C GLU A 446 -1.52 24.96 -22.70
N ASP A 447 -1.78 25.90 -23.60
CA ASP A 447 -2.77 25.80 -24.66
C ASP A 447 -2.36 24.85 -25.81
N GLN A 448 -1.11 24.41 -25.86
CA GLN A 448 -0.63 23.39 -26.79
C GLN A 448 -0.70 21.97 -26.20
N LEU A 449 -1.16 21.80 -24.97
CA LEU A 449 -1.37 20.50 -24.40
C LEU A 449 -2.72 19.87 -24.86
N PRO A 450 -2.78 18.56 -25.06
CA PRO A 450 -1.71 17.57 -24.85
C PRO A 450 -0.69 17.51 -25.98
N LEU A 451 0.57 17.31 -25.62
CA LEU A 451 1.58 16.86 -26.58
C LEU A 451 1.34 15.37 -26.84
N LEU A 452 0.97 15.04 -28.06
CA LEU A 452 0.64 13.66 -28.46
C LEU A 452 1.91 12.86 -28.80
N LEU A 453 1.83 11.54 -28.55
CA LEU A 453 2.81 10.59 -29.12
C LEU A 453 2.68 10.57 -30.66
N PRO A 454 3.79 10.45 -31.40
CA PRO A 454 3.71 10.23 -32.86
C PRO A 454 3.19 8.84 -33.16
N GLU A 455 2.43 8.69 -34.25
CA GLU A 455 2.12 7.36 -34.79
C GLU A 455 3.38 6.76 -35.40
N VAL A 456 3.68 5.51 -35.07
CA VAL A 456 4.92 4.85 -35.47
C VAL A 456 4.69 3.39 -35.82
N ASP A 457 5.46 2.91 -36.81
CA ASP A 457 5.48 1.50 -37.19
C ASP A 457 6.41 0.65 -36.33
N SER A 458 7.44 1.27 -35.70
CA SER A 458 8.41 0.60 -34.85
C SER A 458 8.79 1.49 -33.65
N TYR A 459 8.85 0.89 -32.47
CA TYR A 459 9.15 1.57 -31.20
C TYR A 459 9.97 0.68 -30.26
N GLU A 460 10.83 -0.18 -30.82
CA GLU A 460 11.65 -1.08 -30.02
C GLU A 460 12.66 -0.29 -29.16
N PRO A 461 12.88 -0.67 -27.90
CA PRO A 461 13.85 -0.02 -27.03
C PRO A 461 15.26 -0.27 -27.54
N THR A 462 16.10 0.76 -27.42
CA THR A 462 17.48 0.74 -27.92
C THR A 462 18.47 0.19 -26.88
N ASP A 463 19.52 -0.48 -27.34
CA ASP A 463 20.57 -1.01 -26.44
C ASP A 463 21.49 0.09 -25.88
N ASN A 464 21.61 1.21 -26.58
CA ASN A 464 22.38 2.37 -26.11
C ASN A 464 21.64 3.17 -25.02
N GLY A 465 20.32 2.87 -24.81
CA GLY A 465 19.46 3.53 -23.84
C GLY A 465 18.95 4.89 -24.26
N GLU A 466 18.93 5.19 -25.56
CA GLU A 466 18.15 6.30 -26.07
C GLU A 466 16.68 5.92 -26.23
N SER A 467 15.80 6.91 -26.15
CA SER A 467 14.39 6.70 -26.36
C SER A 467 14.09 6.23 -27.79
N PRO A 468 13.14 5.32 -28.02
CA PRO A 468 12.64 5.00 -29.35
C PRO A 468 12.09 6.20 -30.13
N LEU A 469 11.76 7.30 -29.44
CA LEU A 469 11.32 8.56 -30.06
C LEU A 469 12.49 9.36 -30.68
N ALA A 470 13.72 9.17 -30.20
CA ALA A 470 14.88 9.96 -30.62
C ALA A 470 15.15 9.96 -32.13
N PRO A 471 15.03 8.84 -32.87
CA PRO A 471 15.22 8.82 -34.32
C PRO A 471 14.06 9.42 -35.14
N MET A 472 12.94 9.80 -34.51
CA MET A 472 11.75 10.32 -35.19
C MET A 472 11.89 11.83 -35.43
N THR A 473 12.78 12.20 -36.35
CA THR A 473 13.21 13.58 -36.58
C THR A 473 12.09 14.54 -36.89
N ASP A 474 11.04 14.10 -37.61
CA ASP A 474 9.88 14.92 -37.95
C ASP A 474 9.05 15.30 -36.73
N TRP A 475 9.03 14.44 -35.71
CA TRP A 475 8.37 14.73 -34.44
C TRP A 475 9.30 15.46 -33.46
N VAL A 476 10.59 15.09 -33.42
CA VAL A 476 11.57 15.62 -32.49
C VAL A 476 11.88 17.08 -32.81
N ASN A 477 12.11 17.42 -34.09
CA ASN A 477 12.48 18.78 -34.48
C ASN A 477 11.27 19.71 -34.44
N THR A 478 11.44 20.85 -33.78
CA THR A 478 10.37 21.83 -33.57
C THR A 478 10.95 23.22 -33.45
N THR A 479 10.11 24.19 -33.15
CA THR A 479 10.49 25.55 -32.84
C THR A 479 10.39 25.84 -31.35
N CYS A 480 11.33 26.63 -30.84
CA CYS A 480 11.34 27.07 -29.45
C CYS A 480 10.17 28.01 -29.18
N PRO A 481 9.26 27.73 -28.23
CA PRO A 481 8.14 28.61 -27.91
C PRO A 481 8.56 29.97 -27.38
N HIS A 482 9.79 30.08 -26.85
CA HIS A 482 10.28 31.31 -26.25
C HIS A 482 10.99 32.23 -27.24
N CYS A 483 11.85 31.71 -28.12
CA CYS A 483 12.65 32.54 -29.04
C CYS A 483 12.33 32.32 -30.52
N GLY A 484 11.47 31.36 -30.88
CA GLY A 484 11.15 31.02 -32.28
C GLY A 484 12.24 30.29 -33.06
N GLY A 485 13.38 30.04 -32.45
CA GLY A 485 14.52 29.34 -33.09
C GLY A 485 14.34 27.82 -33.12
N PRO A 486 15.23 27.08 -33.83
CA PRO A 486 15.20 25.65 -33.87
C PRO A 486 15.31 25.04 -32.47
N ALA A 487 14.54 24.02 -32.19
CA ALA A 487 14.53 23.29 -30.91
C ALA A 487 14.20 21.82 -31.13
N GLN A 488 14.38 21.00 -30.12
CA GLN A 488 14.08 19.58 -30.13
C GLN A 488 13.16 19.23 -28.95
N ARG A 489 12.14 18.45 -29.22
CA ARG A 489 11.29 17.88 -28.15
C ARG A 489 12.07 16.92 -27.28
N GLU A 490 11.71 16.86 -26.00
CA GLU A 490 12.18 15.78 -25.14
C GLU A 490 11.68 14.45 -25.69
N THR A 491 12.55 13.45 -25.70
CA THR A 491 12.25 12.12 -26.27
C THR A 491 11.97 11.06 -25.20
N ASP A 492 12.35 11.31 -23.96
CA ASP A 492 11.94 10.47 -22.84
C ASP A 492 10.45 10.68 -22.55
N THR A 493 9.81 9.65 -22.01
CA THR A 493 8.42 9.70 -21.55
C THR A 493 8.34 9.64 -20.02
N MET A 494 7.18 9.98 -19.48
CA MET A 494 6.93 9.87 -18.05
C MET A 494 6.71 8.38 -17.67
N PRO A 495 6.95 7.99 -16.41
CA PRO A 495 6.64 6.65 -15.94
C PRO A 495 5.12 6.49 -15.80
N GLN A 496 4.62 5.25 -15.80
CA GLN A 496 3.19 4.99 -15.50
C GLN A 496 2.72 5.61 -14.18
N TRP A 497 3.63 5.74 -13.21
CA TRP A 497 3.34 6.35 -11.90
C TRP A 497 2.94 7.82 -11.98
N ALA A 498 3.26 8.52 -13.07
CA ALA A 498 2.82 9.90 -13.28
C ALA A 498 1.30 9.97 -13.43
N GLY A 499 0.72 9.18 -14.33
CA GLY A 499 -0.72 9.10 -14.52
C GLY A 499 -1.46 8.63 -13.28
N SER A 500 -0.92 7.64 -12.57
CA SER A 500 -1.54 7.10 -11.35
C SER A 500 -1.40 8.00 -10.11
N SER A 501 -0.58 9.06 -10.16
CA SER A 501 -0.36 9.93 -9.00
C SER A 501 -1.48 10.93 -8.73
N TRP A 502 -2.47 11.08 -9.61
CA TRP A 502 -3.53 12.08 -9.46
C TRP A 502 -4.93 11.62 -9.92
N TYR A 503 -5.10 10.38 -10.35
CA TYR A 503 -6.33 9.85 -10.94
C TYR A 503 -7.56 9.99 -10.02
N PHE A 504 -7.38 9.91 -8.70
CA PHE A 504 -8.43 10.11 -7.71
C PHE A 504 -9.05 11.53 -7.77
N LEU A 505 -8.28 12.52 -8.21
CA LEU A 505 -8.81 13.87 -8.45
C LEU A 505 -9.62 13.91 -9.77
N ARG A 506 -9.14 13.23 -10.81
CA ARG A 506 -9.84 13.20 -12.10
C ARG A 506 -11.20 12.52 -12.02
N TYR A 507 -11.34 11.51 -11.21
CA TYR A 507 -12.63 10.86 -10.96
C TYR A 507 -13.71 11.80 -10.43
N MET A 508 -13.33 12.89 -9.77
CA MET A 508 -14.29 13.86 -9.25
C MET A 508 -14.97 14.66 -10.37
N ASP A 509 -14.27 14.83 -11.51
CA ASP A 509 -14.76 15.61 -12.67
C ASP A 509 -14.08 15.15 -13.96
N PRO A 510 -14.34 13.91 -14.42
CA PRO A 510 -13.55 13.26 -15.47
C PRO A 510 -13.71 13.89 -16.86
N HIS A 511 -14.81 14.61 -17.11
CA HIS A 511 -15.13 15.20 -18.41
C HIS A 511 -14.74 16.69 -18.50
N ASN A 512 -14.08 17.24 -17.50
CA ASN A 512 -13.65 18.63 -17.51
C ASN A 512 -12.50 18.86 -18.50
N ASP A 513 -12.70 19.72 -19.47
CA ASP A 513 -11.72 20.06 -20.49
C ASP A 513 -10.89 21.33 -20.16
N LYS A 514 -11.28 22.06 -19.10
CA LYS A 514 -10.69 23.35 -18.70
C LYS A 514 -9.72 23.22 -17.52
N ALA A 515 -9.90 22.20 -16.69
CA ALA A 515 -9.07 21.92 -15.51
C ALA A 515 -8.97 20.42 -15.29
N LEU A 516 -8.01 19.98 -14.47
CA LEU A 516 -7.89 18.58 -14.06
C LEU A 516 -9.17 18.08 -13.34
N ALA A 517 -9.82 18.98 -12.61
CA ALA A 517 -11.17 18.90 -12.05
C ALA A 517 -11.61 20.31 -11.64
N SER A 518 -12.92 20.56 -11.61
CA SER A 518 -13.43 21.87 -11.21
C SER A 518 -13.22 22.13 -9.71
N PRO A 519 -13.02 23.38 -9.29
CA PRO A 519 -12.91 23.72 -7.87
C PRO A 519 -14.12 23.27 -7.05
N GLU A 520 -15.31 23.31 -7.64
CA GLU A 520 -16.56 22.87 -7.01
C GLU A 520 -16.56 21.38 -6.74
N ALA A 521 -16.12 20.55 -7.72
CA ALA A 521 -16.00 19.11 -7.56
C ALA A 521 -14.94 18.75 -6.53
N LEU A 522 -13.77 19.38 -6.59
CA LEU A 522 -12.67 19.19 -5.64
C LEU A 522 -13.10 19.53 -4.20
N LYS A 523 -13.86 20.61 -4.03
CA LYS A 523 -14.38 21.03 -2.72
C LYS A 523 -15.46 20.07 -2.21
N TYR A 524 -16.37 19.64 -3.09
CA TYR A 524 -17.49 18.78 -2.72
C TYR A 524 -17.03 17.39 -2.32
N TRP A 525 -16.25 16.73 -3.19
CA TRP A 525 -15.78 15.38 -2.92
C TRP A 525 -14.64 15.33 -1.90
N GLY A 526 -13.80 16.36 -1.86
CA GLY A 526 -12.73 16.53 -0.89
C GLY A 526 -11.75 15.35 -0.90
N GLN A 527 -11.24 15.05 0.26
CA GLN A 527 -10.35 13.91 0.49
C GLN A 527 -11.09 12.58 0.28
N VAL A 528 -10.40 11.59 -0.29
CA VAL A 528 -10.93 10.21 -0.36
C VAL A 528 -11.20 9.69 1.04
N ASP A 529 -12.42 9.25 1.32
CA ASP A 529 -12.80 8.81 2.67
C ASP A 529 -12.16 7.46 3.04
N TRP A 530 -12.16 6.50 2.10
CA TRP A 530 -11.54 5.19 2.31
C TRP A 530 -10.90 4.67 1.04
N TYR A 531 -9.60 4.41 1.10
CA TYR A 531 -8.81 3.86 0.02
C TYR A 531 -8.23 2.50 0.39
N ASN A 532 -8.45 1.48 -0.44
CA ASN A 532 -7.84 0.16 -0.29
C ASN A 532 -6.90 -0.17 -1.45
N GLY A 533 -5.74 -0.74 -1.15
CA GLY A 533 -4.78 -1.15 -2.16
C GLY A 533 -3.68 -2.07 -1.62
N GLY A 534 -2.80 -2.53 -2.50
CA GLY A 534 -1.72 -3.45 -2.19
C GLY A 534 -0.64 -2.84 -1.28
N MET A 535 -0.02 -3.67 -0.45
CA MET A 535 1.10 -3.25 0.40
C MET A 535 2.35 -2.90 -0.41
N GLU A 536 2.53 -3.49 -1.58
CA GLU A 536 3.63 -3.23 -2.52
C GLU A 536 3.68 -1.77 -2.99
N HIS A 537 2.52 -1.12 -3.03
CA HIS A 537 2.42 0.28 -3.44
C HIS A 537 2.72 1.30 -2.35
N THR A 538 2.99 0.87 -1.12
CA THR A 538 3.22 1.75 0.03
C THR A 538 4.33 2.77 -0.22
N THR A 539 5.43 2.36 -0.83
CA THR A 539 6.60 3.20 -1.15
C THR A 539 6.70 3.58 -2.62
N LEU A 540 5.74 3.16 -3.45
CA LEU A 540 5.61 3.48 -4.86
C LEU A 540 4.46 4.48 -5.07
N HIS A 541 3.35 4.01 -5.67
CA HIS A 541 2.18 4.82 -5.99
C HIS A 541 1.69 5.69 -4.82
N LEU A 542 1.56 5.12 -3.62
CA LEU A 542 1.03 5.84 -2.46
C LEU A 542 1.92 7.03 -2.05
N LEU A 543 3.23 6.84 -2.09
CA LEU A 543 4.20 7.90 -1.78
C LEU A 543 4.20 8.98 -2.86
N TYR A 544 4.22 8.59 -4.15
CA TYR A 544 4.21 9.52 -5.27
C TYR A 544 2.91 10.33 -5.36
N SER A 545 1.76 9.69 -5.14
CA SER A 545 0.46 10.37 -5.15
C SER A 545 0.33 11.37 -4.00
N ARG A 546 0.85 11.06 -2.81
CA ARG A 546 0.91 12.00 -1.69
C ARG A 546 1.83 13.19 -2.00
N PHE A 547 2.97 12.96 -2.63
CA PHE A 547 3.87 14.04 -3.07
C PHE A 547 3.20 14.95 -4.09
N TRP A 548 2.62 14.40 -5.16
CA TRP A 548 1.95 15.20 -6.19
C TRP A 548 0.76 15.97 -5.64
N HIS A 549 0.01 15.35 -4.75
CA HIS A 549 -1.13 16.00 -4.10
C HIS A 549 -0.71 17.19 -3.22
N LYS A 550 0.35 17.03 -2.41
CA LYS A 550 0.90 18.13 -1.62
C LYS A 550 1.40 19.29 -2.49
N PHE A 551 2.01 18.96 -3.61
CA PHE A 551 2.41 19.95 -4.58
C PHE A 551 1.18 20.72 -5.17
N LEU A 552 0.13 20.02 -5.53
CA LEU A 552 -1.11 20.63 -6.00
C LEU A 552 -1.80 21.46 -4.90
N TYR A 553 -1.68 21.04 -3.64
CA TYR A 553 -2.14 21.82 -2.50
C TYR A 553 -1.35 23.14 -2.35
N ASP A 554 -0.03 23.09 -2.49
CA ASP A 554 0.83 24.29 -2.44
C ASP A 554 0.56 25.25 -3.62
N LEU A 555 0.11 24.74 -4.75
CA LEU A 555 -0.37 25.54 -5.88
C LEU A 555 -1.76 26.14 -5.68
N GLY A 556 -2.48 25.72 -4.62
CA GLY A 556 -3.88 26.13 -4.39
C GLY A 556 -4.90 25.46 -5.31
N VAL A 557 -4.53 24.37 -5.99
CA VAL A 557 -5.42 23.61 -6.89
C VAL A 557 -6.39 22.74 -6.11
N VAL A 558 -5.92 22.10 -5.04
CA VAL A 558 -6.73 21.26 -4.15
C VAL A 558 -6.85 21.89 -2.77
N PRO A 559 -8.01 21.81 -2.09
CA PRO A 559 -8.24 22.49 -0.82
C PRO A 559 -7.85 21.67 0.42
N PHE A 560 -7.20 20.53 0.26
CA PHE A 560 -6.83 19.62 1.36
C PHE A 560 -5.41 19.08 1.16
N ALA A 561 -4.70 18.86 2.27
CA ALA A 561 -3.24 18.57 2.25
C ALA A 561 -2.91 17.10 1.99
N GLU A 562 -3.81 16.17 2.31
CA GLU A 562 -3.63 14.72 2.11
C GLU A 562 -4.70 14.16 1.18
N PRO A 563 -4.33 13.29 0.21
CA PRO A 563 -5.28 12.77 -0.77
C PRO A 563 -6.30 11.79 -0.17
N TYR A 564 -5.89 11.02 0.84
CA TYR A 564 -6.66 9.92 1.41
C TYR A 564 -6.78 10.11 2.92
N HIS A 565 -8.00 9.94 3.45
CA HIS A 565 -8.23 9.96 4.90
C HIS A 565 -7.87 8.61 5.53
N LYS A 566 -8.50 7.54 5.07
CA LYS A 566 -8.28 6.16 5.56
C LYS A 566 -7.64 5.31 4.48
N ARG A 567 -6.57 4.58 4.85
CA ARG A 567 -5.88 3.64 3.97
C ARG A 567 -5.77 2.27 4.63
N THR A 568 -6.33 1.27 3.97
CA THR A 568 -6.23 -0.14 4.35
C THR A 568 -5.57 -0.94 3.24
N SER A 569 -5.09 -2.13 3.56
CA SER A 569 -4.48 -3.03 2.59
C SER A 569 -5.08 -4.42 2.69
N HIS A 570 -5.00 -5.15 1.59
CA HIS A 570 -5.49 -6.51 1.48
C HIS A 570 -4.33 -7.49 1.33
N GLY A 571 -4.55 -8.73 1.78
CA GLY A 571 -3.62 -9.83 1.56
C GLY A 571 -3.79 -10.44 0.17
N MET A 572 -2.74 -11.07 -0.35
CA MET A 572 -2.76 -11.74 -1.65
C MET A 572 -3.62 -13.01 -1.63
N ILE A 573 -4.26 -13.32 -2.75
CA ILE A 573 -4.82 -14.65 -3.01
C ILE A 573 -3.71 -15.50 -3.64
N LEU A 574 -3.43 -16.61 -2.97
CA LEU A 574 -2.43 -17.59 -3.39
C LEU A 574 -3.11 -18.73 -4.17
N GLY A 575 -2.34 -19.49 -4.94
CA GLY A 575 -2.80 -20.73 -5.55
C GLY A 575 -3.21 -21.77 -4.48
N GLU A 576 -3.83 -22.86 -4.91
CA GLU A 576 -4.35 -23.90 -4.00
C GLU A 576 -3.24 -24.54 -3.13
N GLY A 577 -2.00 -24.57 -3.61
CA GLY A 577 -0.82 -25.03 -2.87
C GLY A 577 -0.19 -23.98 -1.95
N GLY A 578 -0.74 -22.76 -1.86
CA GLY A 578 -0.21 -21.68 -1.04
C GLY A 578 0.92 -20.86 -1.69
N GLU A 579 1.26 -21.12 -2.95
CA GLU A 579 2.24 -20.35 -3.70
C GLU A 579 1.59 -19.15 -4.42
N LYS A 580 2.40 -18.14 -4.75
CA LYS A 580 1.94 -16.96 -5.51
C LYS A 580 1.41 -17.40 -6.88
N MET A 581 0.21 -16.96 -7.23
CA MET A 581 -0.33 -17.15 -8.56
C MET A 581 0.54 -16.45 -9.61
N SER A 582 0.93 -17.17 -10.64
CA SER A 582 1.63 -16.60 -11.78
C SER A 582 1.29 -17.35 -13.08
N LYS A 583 1.33 -16.61 -14.19
CA LYS A 583 1.06 -17.15 -15.51
C LYS A 583 2.06 -18.23 -15.93
N SER A 584 3.33 -18.06 -15.55
CA SER A 584 4.40 -19.02 -15.82
C SER A 584 4.21 -20.36 -15.10
N ARG A 585 3.49 -20.36 -13.99
CA ARG A 585 3.17 -21.57 -13.20
C ARG A 585 1.85 -22.21 -13.60
N GLY A 586 1.03 -21.54 -14.42
CA GLY A 586 -0.28 -22.05 -14.84
C GLY A 586 -1.31 -22.19 -13.70
N ASN A 587 -1.11 -21.53 -12.57
CA ASN A 587 -1.95 -21.63 -11.36
C ASN A 587 -2.85 -20.41 -11.14
N VAL A 588 -3.04 -19.58 -12.15
CA VAL A 588 -3.93 -18.41 -12.09
C VAL A 588 -5.38 -18.85 -12.24
N VAL A 589 -6.23 -18.44 -11.31
CA VAL A 589 -7.68 -18.66 -11.37
C VAL A 589 -8.34 -17.48 -12.08
N ASN A 590 -9.06 -17.78 -13.17
CA ASN A 590 -9.79 -16.77 -13.94
C ASN A 590 -11.19 -16.54 -13.34
N PRO A 591 -11.57 -15.29 -13.05
CA PRO A 591 -12.90 -14.98 -12.56
C PRO A 591 -14.04 -15.47 -13.46
N ASN A 592 -13.85 -15.47 -14.79
CA ASN A 592 -14.87 -15.94 -15.73
C ASN A 592 -15.26 -17.39 -15.45
N ASP A 593 -14.28 -18.28 -15.26
CA ASP A 593 -14.52 -19.70 -15.04
C ASP A 593 -15.32 -19.94 -13.76
N VAL A 594 -15.02 -19.17 -12.72
CA VAL A 594 -15.73 -19.25 -11.43
C VAL A 594 -17.15 -18.73 -11.55
N VAL A 595 -17.34 -17.61 -12.24
CA VAL A 595 -18.68 -17.01 -12.45
C VAL A 595 -19.54 -17.88 -13.36
N ASP A 596 -18.99 -18.44 -14.42
CA ASP A 596 -19.71 -19.33 -15.33
C ASP A 596 -20.19 -20.60 -14.61
N GLN A 597 -19.41 -21.10 -13.68
CA GLN A 597 -19.71 -22.32 -12.94
C GLN A 597 -20.61 -22.11 -11.71
N TYR A 598 -20.44 -21.03 -10.97
CA TYR A 598 -21.04 -20.83 -9.64
C TYR A 598 -21.83 -19.52 -9.50
N GLY A 599 -21.69 -18.58 -10.41
CA GLY A 599 -22.28 -17.24 -10.35
C GLY A 599 -21.40 -16.20 -9.68
N ALA A 600 -21.64 -14.92 -10.03
CA ALA A 600 -20.91 -13.78 -9.50
C ALA A 600 -21.13 -13.61 -7.98
N ASP A 601 -22.35 -13.78 -7.50
CA ASP A 601 -22.66 -13.66 -6.07
C ASP A 601 -21.91 -14.71 -5.24
N THR A 602 -21.73 -15.93 -5.78
CA THR A 602 -20.95 -16.97 -5.10
C THR A 602 -19.49 -16.59 -5.04
N MET A 603 -18.91 -16.08 -6.13
CA MET A 603 -17.54 -15.64 -6.17
C MET A 603 -17.29 -14.46 -5.21
N ARG A 604 -18.16 -13.46 -5.21
CA ARG A 604 -18.10 -12.31 -4.30
C ARG A 604 -18.13 -12.75 -2.83
N THR A 605 -19.09 -13.62 -2.49
CA THR A 605 -19.23 -14.16 -1.14
C THR A 605 -17.99 -14.95 -0.72
N TYR A 606 -17.47 -15.80 -1.60
CA TYR A 606 -16.29 -16.60 -1.31
C TYR A 606 -15.03 -15.75 -1.11
N ILE A 607 -14.77 -14.78 -1.99
CA ILE A 607 -13.57 -13.93 -1.93
C ILE A 607 -13.53 -13.09 -0.65
N MET A 608 -14.69 -12.79 -0.07
CA MET A 608 -14.82 -12.12 1.22
C MET A 608 -14.76 -13.10 2.41
N PHE A 609 -15.07 -14.37 2.18
CA PHE A 609 -15.09 -15.40 3.22
C PHE A 609 -13.75 -16.13 3.39
N ILE A 610 -12.85 -16.07 2.40
CA ILE A 610 -11.62 -16.88 2.31
C ILE A 610 -10.62 -16.71 3.47
N GLY A 611 -10.87 -15.82 4.42
CA GLY A 611 -10.01 -15.61 5.58
C GLY A 611 -9.92 -14.16 6.00
N ASP A 612 -8.97 -13.85 6.86
CA ASP A 612 -8.69 -12.49 7.28
C ASP A 612 -8.29 -11.65 6.07
N PHE A 613 -8.95 -10.50 5.89
CA PHE A 613 -8.80 -9.67 4.70
C PHE A 613 -7.38 -9.12 4.51
N GLU A 614 -6.68 -8.82 5.60
CA GLU A 614 -5.33 -8.28 5.57
C GLU A 614 -4.26 -9.35 5.34
N LYS A 615 -4.60 -10.63 5.48
CA LYS A 615 -3.67 -11.75 5.34
C LYS A 615 -3.78 -12.42 3.98
N ALA A 616 -2.68 -13.00 3.52
CA ALA A 616 -2.71 -13.88 2.36
C ALA A 616 -3.54 -15.13 2.65
N ALA A 617 -4.28 -15.61 1.64
CA ALA A 617 -5.14 -16.78 1.74
C ALA A 617 -5.02 -17.64 0.48
N ALA A 618 -4.97 -18.96 0.65
CA ALA A 618 -4.93 -19.90 -0.46
C ALA A 618 -6.33 -20.12 -1.05
N TRP A 619 -6.42 -20.17 -2.37
CA TRP A 619 -7.65 -20.50 -3.09
C TRP A 619 -8.11 -21.93 -2.78
N SER A 620 -9.40 -22.15 -2.71
CA SER A 620 -9.98 -23.48 -2.50
C SER A 620 -11.31 -23.63 -3.23
N ASP A 621 -11.36 -24.48 -4.24
CA ASP A 621 -12.59 -24.78 -4.99
C ASP A 621 -13.68 -25.41 -4.10
N ASN A 622 -13.28 -26.16 -3.08
CA ASN A 622 -14.22 -26.75 -2.13
C ASN A 622 -14.91 -25.69 -1.26
N ALA A 623 -14.18 -24.64 -0.90
CA ALA A 623 -14.75 -23.54 -0.14
C ALA A 623 -15.68 -22.66 -1.02
N VAL A 624 -15.40 -22.51 -2.32
CA VAL A 624 -16.33 -21.89 -3.29
C VAL A 624 -17.65 -22.62 -3.29
N LYS A 625 -17.62 -23.96 -3.38
CA LYS A 625 -18.82 -24.82 -3.31
C LYS A 625 -19.57 -24.65 -1.98
N GLY A 626 -18.84 -24.42 -0.87
CA GLY A 626 -19.42 -24.10 0.44
C GLY A 626 -20.23 -22.82 0.42
N CYS A 627 -19.70 -21.76 -0.15
CA CYS A 627 -20.40 -20.48 -0.33
C CYS A 627 -21.62 -20.62 -1.27
N LYS A 628 -21.48 -21.39 -2.36
CA LYS A 628 -22.63 -21.68 -3.23
C LYS A 628 -23.77 -22.36 -2.46
N ARG A 629 -23.46 -23.38 -1.64
CA ARG A 629 -24.47 -24.05 -0.80
C ARG A 629 -25.12 -23.09 0.19
N PHE A 630 -24.37 -22.16 0.77
CA PHE A 630 -24.91 -21.15 1.66
C PHE A 630 -25.94 -20.26 0.95
N LEU A 631 -25.59 -19.75 -0.25
CA LEU A 631 -26.53 -18.95 -1.05
C LEU A 631 -27.76 -19.77 -1.49
N ASP A 632 -27.58 -21.02 -1.92
CA ASP A 632 -28.69 -21.92 -2.27
C ASP A 632 -29.64 -22.16 -1.07
N ARG A 633 -29.11 -22.22 0.13
CA ARG A 633 -29.94 -22.33 1.35
C ARG A 633 -30.77 -21.07 1.59
N ILE A 634 -30.21 -19.87 1.38
CA ILE A 634 -31.01 -18.64 1.50
C ILE A 634 -32.11 -18.62 0.42
N TRP A 635 -31.75 -19.02 -0.81
CA TRP A 635 -32.72 -19.12 -1.90
C TRP A 635 -33.87 -20.05 -1.57
N ASN A 636 -33.60 -21.24 -1.04
CA ASN A 636 -34.58 -22.22 -0.67
C ASN A 636 -35.40 -21.82 0.58
N LEU A 637 -34.79 -21.05 1.49
CA LEU A 637 -35.48 -20.52 2.67
C LEU A 637 -36.61 -19.58 2.29
N ALA A 638 -36.56 -18.91 1.17
CA ALA A 638 -37.59 -18.04 0.62
C ALA A 638 -38.96 -18.76 0.44
N ASP A 639 -38.95 -20.08 0.21
CA ASP A 639 -40.16 -20.87 0.07
C ASP A 639 -40.84 -21.18 1.43
N GLN A 640 -40.18 -20.86 2.55
CA GLN A 640 -40.66 -21.15 3.93
C GLN A 640 -41.05 -19.89 4.71
N VAL A 641 -40.90 -18.71 4.09
CA VAL A 641 -41.14 -17.42 4.75
C VAL A 641 -42.62 -17.23 5.03
N LYS A 642 -42.96 -16.98 6.30
CA LYS A 642 -44.32 -16.70 6.77
C LYS A 642 -44.62 -15.19 6.66
N ASP A 643 -45.87 -14.86 6.45
CA ASP A 643 -46.31 -13.48 6.37
C ASP A 643 -46.42 -12.86 7.77
N ALA A 644 -45.54 -11.90 8.08
CA ALA A 644 -45.60 -11.08 9.30
C ALA A 644 -44.68 -9.85 9.10
N ASP A 645 -45.12 -8.70 9.65
CA ASP A 645 -44.49 -7.41 9.47
C ASP A 645 -43.53 -7.00 10.61
N ALA A 646 -43.39 -7.85 11.64
CA ALA A 646 -42.50 -7.63 12.78
C ALA A 646 -41.65 -8.87 13.05
N TYR A 647 -40.51 -8.72 13.71
CA TYR A 647 -39.66 -9.85 14.10
C TYR A 647 -40.41 -10.76 15.11
N GLY A 648 -40.26 -12.04 14.92
CA GLY A 648 -40.77 -13.03 15.87
C GLY A 648 -39.91 -13.07 17.15
N LYS A 649 -40.53 -13.35 18.29
CA LYS A 649 -39.85 -13.39 19.60
C LYS A 649 -38.61 -14.29 19.60
N ASP A 650 -38.66 -15.40 18.90
CA ASP A 650 -37.58 -16.40 18.86
C ASP A 650 -36.37 -15.97 18.05
N ASN A 651 -36.55 -15.00 17.12
CA ASN A 651 -35.51 -14.53 16.21
C ASN A 651 -35.05 -13.08 16.50
N GLU A 652 -35.82 -12.28 17.24
CA GLU A 652 -35.59 -10.85 17.44
C GLU A 652 -34.17 -10.58 17.93
N ALA A 653 -33.71 -11.26 18.95
CA ALA A 653 -32.37 -11.08 19.50
C ALA A 653 -31.28 -11.48 18.48
N ALA A 654 -31.45 -12.59 17.77
CA ALA A 654 -30.49 -13.05 16.76
C ALA A 654 -30.42 -12.08 15.58
N VAL A 655 -31.53 -11.49 15.14
CA VAL A 655 -31.60 -10.49 14.07
C VAL A 655 -30.85 -9.23 14.49
N HIS A 656 -31.15 -8.64 15.66
CA HIS A 656 -30.46 -7.43 16.15
C HIS A 656 -28.96 -7.64 16.34
N LYS A 657 -28.57 -8.80 16.92
CA LYS A 657 -27.16 -9.17 17.08
C LYS A 657 -26.45 -9.31 15.73
N THR A 658 -27.13 -9.87 14.71
CA THR A 658 -26.55 -10.02 13.37
C THR A 658 -26.42 -8.68 12.67
N ILE A 659 -27.40 -7.77 12.79
CA ILE A 659 -27.29 -6.40 12.23
C ILE A 659 -26.06 -5.72 12.81
N LYS A 660 -25.91 -5.71 14.15
CA LYS A 660 -24.74 -5.13 14.81
C LYS A 660 -23.45 -5.76 14.31
N LYS A 661 -23.34 -7.08 14.36
CA LYS A 661 -22.15 -7.83 13.97
C LYS A 661 -21.72 -7.57 12.53
N VAL A 662 -22.65 -7.64 11.57
CA VAL A 662 -22.35 -7.40 10.15
C VAL A 662 -21.97 -5.94 9.92
N SER A 663 -22.63 -4.99 10.59
CA SER A 663 -22.29 -3.56 10.48
C SER A 663 -20.88 -3.28 10.96
N ASP A 664 -20.52 -3.75 12.15
CA ASP A 664 -19.20 -3.56 12.76
C ASP A 664 -18.11 -4.28 11.96
N ASP A 665 -18.38 -5.48 11.48
CA ASP A 665 -17.42 -6.27 10.72
C ASP A 665 -17.09 -5.65 9.35
N ILE A 666 -18.06 -5.03 8.67
CA ILE A 666 -17.80 -4.30 7.42
C ILE A 666 -16.89 -3.09 7.69
N GLU A 667 -17.15 -2.32 8.76
CA GLU A 667 -16.31 -1.16 9.15
C GLU A 667 -14.85 -1.56 9.45
N ASN A 668 -14.66 -2.76 9.97
CA ASN A 668 -13.36 -3.30 10.37
C ASN A 668 -12.77 -4.29 9.36
N MET A 669 -13.34 -4.38 8.16
CA MET A 669 -12.93 -5.34 7.10
C MET A 669 -12.88 -6.81 7.56
N LYS A 670 -13.74 -7.18 8.51
CA LYS A 670 -13.91 -8.56 9.00
C LYS A 670 -15.02 -9.29 8.21
N PHE A 671 -14.93 -9.26 6.90
CA PHE A 671 -15.97 -9.78 6.01
C PHE A 671 -16.27 -11.26 6.21
N ASN A 672 -15.24 -12.07 6.52
CA ASN A 672 -15.40 -13.49 6.80
C ASN A 672 -16.29 -13.74 8.02
N THR A 673 -16.16 -12.95 9.09
CA THR A 673 -17.00 -13.07 10.27
C THR A 673 -18.40 -12.48 10.06
N ALA A 674 -18.54 -11.45 9.23
CA ALA A 674 -19.84 -10.96 8.79
C ALA A 674 -20.64 -12.04 8.06
N ILE A 675 -20.01 -12.72 7.09
CA ILE A 675 -20.63 -13.82 6.35
C ILE A 675 -20.96 -15.00 7.28
N ALA A 676 -20.08 -15.33 8.21
CA ALA A 676 -20.33 -16.35 9.23
C ALA A 676 -21.55 -16.00 10.11
N ALA A 677 -21.74 -14.72 10.45
CA ALA A 677 -22.93 -14.27 11.17
C ALA A 677 -24.22 -14.47 10.33
N LEU A 678 -24.18 -14.18 9.04
CA LEU A 678 -25.29 -14.45 8.12
C LEU A 678 -25.58 -15.96 7.98
N MET A 679 -24.55 -16.81 7.96
CA MET A 679 -24.70 -18.27 7.98
C MET A 679 -25.38 -18.75 9.27
N SER A 680 -24.98 -18.18 10.39
CA SER A 680 -25.57 -18.49 11.69
C SER A 680 -27.04 -18.06 11.77
N LEU A 681 -27.37 -16.88 11.27
CA LEU A 681 -28.77 -16.41 11.22
C LEU A 681 -29.61 -17.28 10.27
N THR A 682 -29.04 -17.73 9.15
CA THR A 682 -29.72 -18.68 8.25
C THR A 682 -30.02 -20.00 8.96
N ASN A 683 -29.10 -20.53 9.76
CA ASN A 683 -29.33 -21.73 10.56
C ASN A 683 -30.47 -21.52 11.58
N GLN A 684 -30.47 -20.38 12.27
CA GLN A 684 -31.55 -20.00 13.20
C GLN A 684 -32.92 -19.99 12.51
N PHE A 685 -33.01 -19.43 11.31
CA PHE A 685 -34.23 -19.37 10.53
C PHE A 685 -34.74 -20.77 10.09
N TYR A 686 -33.83 -21.68 9.78
CA TYR A 686 -34.20 -23.07 9.50
C TYR A 686 -34.69 -23.80 10.75
N ASP A 687 -34.19 -23.49 11.94
CA ASP A 687 -34.54 -24.11 13.20
C ASP A 687 -35.86 -23.55 13.78
N LYS A 688 -36.02 -22.22 13.78
CA LYS A 688 -37.13 -21.51 14.40
C LYS A 688 -38.22 -21.05 13.43
N GLY A 689 -37.99 -21.18 12.14
CA GLY A 689 -38.78 -20.56 11.09
C GLY A 689 -38.36 -19.11 10.83
N VAL A 690 -38.94 -18.54 9.79
CA VAL A 690 -38.63 -17.18 9.36
C VAL A 690 -39.89 -16.48 8.87
N ASN A 691 -40.01 -15.20 9.15
CA ASN A 691 -41.09 -14.37 8.62
C ASN A 691 -40.59 -13.30 7.64
N LYS A 692 -41.51 -12.57 7.02
CA LYS A 692 -41.23 -11.60 5.96
C LYS A 692 -40.36 -10.44 6.44
N ALA A 693 -40.60 -9.95 7.68
CA ALA A 693 -39.79 -8.87 8.26
C ALA A 693 -38.32 -9.28 8.50
N GLU A 694 -38.15 -10.48 9.07
CA GLU A 694 -36.83 -11.07 9.33
C GLU A 694 -36.07 -11.37 8.02
N PHE A 695 -36.78 -11.92 7.03
CA PHE A 695 -36.19 -12.21 5.72
C PHE A 695 -35.82 -10.94 4.97
N LYS A 696 -36.62 -9.86 5.09
CA LYS A 696 -36.28 -8.55 4.55
C LYS A 696 -34.93 -8.06 5.10
N THR A 697 -34.74 -8.17 6.43
CA THR A 697 -33.49 -7.77 7.08
C THR A 697 -32.29 -8.64 6.62
N MET A 698 -32.53 -9.97 6.50
CA MET A 698 -31.51 -10.85 5.92
C MET A 698 -31.07 -10.41 4.53
N LEU A 699 -32.01 -10.04 3.65
CA LEU A 699 -31.71 -9.57 2.29
C LEU A 699 -30.95 -8.23 2.28
N GLN A 700 -31.29 -7.32 3.21
CA GLN A 700 -30.57 -6.05 3.37
C GLN A 700 -29.11 -6.31 3.76
N LEU A 701 -28.85 -7.17 4.74
CA LEU A 701 -27.49 -7.51 5.19
C LEU A 701 -26.71 -8.35 4.16
N LEU A 702 -27.40 -9.16 3.36
CA LEU A 702 -26.82 -9.97 2.30
C LEU A 702 -26.46 -9.13 1.06
N SER A 703 -27.22 -8.07 0.79
CA SER A 703 -27.12 -7.27 -0.44
C SER A 703 -25.71 -6.79 -0.79
N PRO A 704 -24.83 -6.35 0.14
CA PRO A 704 -23.47 -5.99 -0.20
C PRO A 704 -22.62 -7.16 -0.71
N PHE A 705 -22.87 -8.38 -0.24
CA PHE A 705 -22.10 -9.58 -0.59
C PHE A 705 -22.65 -10.31 -1.83
N ALA A 706 -23.95 -10.47 -1.90
CA ALA A 706 -24.66 -11.18 -2.97
C ALA A 706 -25.82 -10.31 -3.52
N PRO A 707 -25.51 -9.22 -4.20
CA PRO A 707 -26.50 -8.21 -4.58
C PRO A 707 -27.54 -8.69 -5.56
N HIS A 708 -27.18 -9.58 -6.49
CA HIS A 708 -28.11 -10.07 -7.51
C HIS A 708 -29.20 -10.95 -6.87
N MET A 709 -28.80 -11.87 -6.01
CA MET A 709 -29.75 -12.70 -5.26
C MET A 709 -30.64 -11.86 -4.34
N ALA A 710 -30.04 -10.92 -3.65
CA ALA A 710 -30.79 -10.06 -2.74
C ALA A 710 -31.89 -9.27 -3.46
N ASP A 711 -31.57 -8.66 -4.60
CA ASP A 711 -32.54 -7.91 -5.40
C ASP A 711 -33.61 -8.80 -6.05
N GLU A 712 -33.25 -10.00 -6.52
CA GLU A 712 -34.22 -10.95 -7.09
C GLU A 712 -35.24 -11.43 -6.02
N LEU A 713 -34.76 -11.75 -4.82
CA LEU A 713 -35.62 -12.14 -3.73
C LEU A 713 -36.43 -10.94 -3.20
N TRP A 714 -35.86 -9.76 -3.19
CA TRP A 714 -36.56 -8.52 -2.82
C TRP A 714 -37.76 -8.25 -3.71
N GLU A 715 -37.57 -8.35 -5.04
CA GLU A 715 -38.65 -8.23 -6.03
C GLU A 715 -39.70 -9.34 -5.85
N ARG A 716 -39.29 -10.57 -5.61
CA ARG A 716 -40.17 -11.73 -5.43
C ARG A 716 -41.11 -11.54 -4.23
N PHE A 717 -40.65 -10.91 -3.15
CA PHE A 717 -41.44 -10.63 -1.96
C PHE A 717 -42.26 -9.33 -2.04
N GLY A 718 -42.17 -8.60 -3.17
CA GLY A 718 -42.88 -7.36 -3.41
C GLY A 718 -42.49 -6.22 -2.45
N PHE A 719 -41.23 -6.21 -2.00
CA PHE A 719 -40.70 -5.09 -1.25
C PHE A 719 -40.49 -3.88 -2.17
N GLU A 720 -40.67 -2.68 -1.62
CA GLU A 720 -40.55 -1.45 -2.39
C GLU A 720 -39.10 -1.21 -2.84
N GLY A 721 -38.91 -0.79 -4.09
CA GLY A 721 -37.61 -0.48 -4.69
C GLY A 721 -36.72 -1.72 -4.91
N MET A 722 -35.44 -1.58 -4.60
CA MET A 722 -34.43 -2.63 -4.69
C MET A 722 -33.72 -2.78 -3.35
N ALA A 723 -33.23 -3.98 -3.05
CA ALA A 723 -32.48 -4.22 -1.82
C ALA A 723 -31.24 -3.31 -1.73
N CYS A 724 -30.52 -3.16 -2.86
CA CYS A 724 -29.32 -2.34 -2.93
C CYS A 724 -29.56 -0.82 -2.73
N THR A 725 -30.80 -0.35 -2.86
CA THR A 725 -31.20 1.05 -2.62
C THR A 725 -32.06 1.21 -1.36
N SER A 726 -32.35 0.12 -0.65
CA SER A 726 -33.09 0.16 0.62
C SER A 726 -32.20 0.75 1.73
N ARG A 727 -32.81 1.09 2.86
CA ARG A 727 -32.06 1.58 4.02
C ARG A 727 -31.34 0.45 4.73
N TRP A 728 -30.12 0.71 5.19
CA TRP A 728 -29.39 -0.21 6.07
C TRP A 728 -30.16 -0.44 7.36
N PRO A 729 -30.34 -1.69 7.81
CA PRO A 729 -31.11 -1.98 9.01
C PRO A 729 -30.38 -1.47 10.25
N VAL A 730 -31.16 -1.00 11.23
CA VAL A 730 -30.65 -0.49 12.51
C VAL A 730 -30.96 -1.51 13.60
N TYR A 731 -29.99 -1.77 14.45
CA TYR A 731 -30.16 -2.63 15.61
C TYR A 731 -30.53 -1.82 16.86
N ASP A 732 -31.25 -2.47 17.78
CA ASP A 732 -31.48 -1.98 19.13
C ASP A 732 -30.59 -2.77 20.08
N GLU A 733 -29.68 -2.07 20.76
CA GLU A 733 -28.70 -2.70 21.66
C GLU A 733 -29.41 -3.53 22.77
N SER A 734 -30.49 -3.01 23.32
CA SER A 734 -31.26 -3.70 24.38
C SER A 734 -31.87 -5.03 23.93
N LYS A 735 -32.00 -5.23 22.61
CA LYS A 735 -32.57 -6.42 22.00
C LYS A 735 -31.52 -7.41 21.47
N THR A 736 -30.27 -7.10 21.62
CA THR A 736 -29.16 -7.98 21.16
C THR A 736 -28.96 -9.18 22.08
N VAL A 737 -29.52 -9.15 23.27
CA VAL A 737 -29.46 -10.25 24.25
C VAL A 737 -30.78 -10.96 24.25
N ALA A 738 -30.75 -12.27 24.09
CA ALA A 738 -31.98 -13.08 24.26
C ALA A 738 -32.53 -12.95 25.68
N SER A 739 -33.81 -12.71 25.81
CA SER A 739 -34.48 -12.64 27.11
C SER A 739 -34.46 -13.98 27.87
N GLU A 740 -34.30 -15.08 27.17
CA GLU A 740 -34.21 -16.43 27.69
C GLU A 740 -33.02 -17.18 27.04
N VAL A 741 -32.40 -18.07 27.80
CA VAL A 741 -31.32 -18.94 27.36
C VAL A 741 -31.56 -20.37 27.78
N THR A 742 -31.24 -21.32 26.89
CA THR A 742 -31.30 -22.74 27.22
C THR A 742 -29.94 -23.19 27.77
N ILE A 743 -29.95 -23.66 29.01
CA ILE A 743 -28.74 -24.15 29.69
C ILE A 743 -28.68 -25.66 29.76
N ALA A 744 -27.48 -26.21 29.80
CA ALA A 744 -27.28 -27.64 30.04
C ALA A 744 -27.43 -27.97 31.52
N VAL A 745 -28.23 -29.01 31.84
CA VAL A 745 -28.35 -29.53 33.20
C VAL A 745 -27.61 -30.84 33.33
N GLN A 746 -26.63 -30.84 34.22
CA GLN A 746 -25.81 -32.00 34.52
C GLN A 746 -26.10 -32.53 35.92
N VAL A 747 -25.91 -33.83 36.08
CA VAL A 747 -25.87 -34.49 37.41
C VAL A 747 -24.58 -35.28 37.48
N GLY A 748 -23.73 -34.92 38.42
CA GLY A 748 -22.41 -35.54 38.56
C GLY A 748 -21.51 -35.37 37.32
N GLY A 749 -21.61 -34.21 36.66
CA GLY A 749 -20.83 -33.89 35.46
C GLY A 749 -21.36 -34.51 34.15
N LYS A 750 -22.46 -35.26 34.19
CA LYS A 750 -23.07 -35.87 32.97
C LYS A 750 -24.34 -35.13 32.58
N LEU A 751 -24.46 -34.71 31.33
CA LEU A 751 -25.64 -34.08 30.78
C LEU A 751 -26.87 -34.98 30.95
N LYS A 752 -27.97 -34.40 31.48
CA LYS A 752 -29.26 -35.09 31.72
C LYS A 752 -30.42 -34.49 30.96
N THR A 753 -30.48 -33.16 30.91
CA THR A 753 -31.54 -32.41 30.23
C THR A 753 -31.05 -31.01 29.89
N THR A 754 -31.86 -30.24 29.25
CA THR A 754 -31.70 -28.81 29.07
C THR A 754 -32.95 -28.09 29.58
N VAL A 755 -32.78 -26.92 30.17
CA VAL A 755 -33.90 -26.06 30.61
C VAL A 755 -33.71 -24.65 30.08
N THR A 756 -34.80 -23.97 29.77
CA THR A 756 -34.81 -22.58 29.36
C THR A 756 -35.04 -21.71 30.57
N ILE A 757 -34.23 -20.73 30.78
CA ILE A 757 -34.26 -19.79 31.90
C ILE A 757 -34.16 -18.35 31.37
N PRO A 758 -34.65 -17.34 32.08
CA PRO A 758 -34.35 -15.96 31.76
C PRO A 758 -32.81 -15.72 31.78
N THR A 759 -32.31 -14.93 30.83
CA THR A 759 -30.88 -14.61 30.75
C THR A 759 -30.43 -13.92 32.04
N ASP A 760 -29.22 -14.21 32.49
CA ASP A 760 -28.61 -13.68 33.73
C ASP A 760 -29.35 -14.00 35.00
N SER A 761 -30.15 -15.10 35.02
CA SER A 761 -30.82 -15.56 36.22
C SER A 761 -29.85 -15.99 37.31
N GLU A 762 -30.12 -15.58 38.54
CA GLU A 762 -29.34 -15.95 39.72
C GLU A 762 -29.47 -17.48 39.99
N GLN A 763 -28.42 -18.03 40.62
CA GLN A 763 -28.31 -19.46 40.89
C GLN A 763 -29.57 -20.09 41.49
N ASP A 764 -30.21 -19.44 42.45
CA ASP A 764 -31.39 -19.98 43.14
C ASP A 764 -32.62 -20.03 42.23
N ALA A 765 -32.78 -19.02 41.37
CA ALA A 765 -33.85 -19.01 40.39
C ALA A 765 -33.69 -20.14 39.35
N VAL A 766 -32.44 -20.32 38.88
CA VAL A 766 -32.07 -21.39 37.94
C VAL A 766 -32.29 -22.77 38.59
N LEU A 767 -31.88 -22.92 39.86
CA LEU A 767 -32.04 -24.16 40.60
C LEU A 767 -33.53 -24.53 40.75
N ALA A 768 -34.41 -23.56 41.01
CA ALA A 768 -35.85 -23.78 41.07
C ALA A 768 -36.41 -24.35 39.76
N VAL A 769 -36.02 -23.79 38.61
CA VAL A 769 -36.42 -24.29 37.29
C VAL A 769 -35.87 -25.69 37.02
N VAL A 770 -34.59 -25.90 37.30
CA VAL A 770 -33.92 -27.19 37.11
C VAL A 770 -34.53 -28.31 37.97
N THR A 771 -34.84 -28.02 39.23
CA THR A 771 -35.42 -29.01 40.12
C THR A 771 -36.92 -29.29 39.85
N ALA A 772 -37.57 -28.42 39.10
CA ALA A 772 -38.94 -28.65 38.61
C ALA A 772 -39.00 -29.58 37.37
N ASP A 773 -37.87 -29.76 36.64
CA ASP A 773 -37.80 -30.69 35.52
C ASP A 773 -38.02 -32.13 35.95
N SER A 774 -38.96 -32.82 35.29
CA SER A 774 -39.39 -34.19 35.66
C SER A 774 -38.28 -35.23 35.61
N LYS A 775 -37.26 -35.08 34.73
CA LYS A 775 -36.09 -35.96 34.63
C LYS A 775 -35.14 -35.73 35.81
N ILE A 776 -35.01 -34.50 36.23
CA ILE A 776 -34.17 -34.15 37.38
C ILE A 776 -34.85 -34.61 38.68
N GLN A 777 -36.13 -34.41 38.83
CA GLN A 777 -36.88 -34.90 40.00
C GLN A 777 -36.69 -36.41 40.22
N LYS A 778 -36.83 -37.21 39.17
CA LYS A 778 -36.55 -38.66 39.23
C LYS A 778 -35.12 -39.00 39.64
N LEU A 779 -34.14 -38.20 39.24
CA LEU A 779 -32.75 -38.40 39.60
C LEU A 779 -32.44 -37.97 41.04
N MET A 780 -33.27 -37.12 41.62
CA MET A 780 -33.18 -36.66 43.02
C MET A 780 -33.92 -37.54 43.99
N GLU A 781 -34.82 -38.43 43.54
CA GLU A 781 -35.53 -39.38 44.43
C GLU A 781 -34.54 -40.21 45.26
N GLY A 782 -34.69 -40.19 46.60
CA GLY A 782 -33.81 -40.89 47.54
C GLY A 782 -32.39 -40.33 47.66
N LYS A 783 -32.17 -39.09 47.20
CA LYS A 783 -30.83 -38.45 47.26
C LYS A 783 -30.95 -37.03 47.80
N ASP A 784 -29.87 -36.59 48.46
CA ASP A 784 -29.71 -35.22 48.92
C ASP A 784 -28.81 -34.42 47.94
N LEU A 785 -29.21 -33.16 47.69
CA LEU A 785 -28.44 -32.23 46.91
C LEU A 785 -27.29 -31.68 47.78
N VAL A 786 -26.06 -32.01 47.45
CA VAL A 786 -24.87 -31.66 48.24
C VAL A 786 -24.19 -30.39 47.74
N LYS A 787 -24.17 -30.17 46.44
CA LYS A 787 -23.52 -29.01 45.84
C LYS A 787 -24.16 -28.67 44.49
N VAL A 788 -24.28 -27.38 44.24
CA VAL A 788 -24.67 -26.81 42.93
C VAL A 788 -23.47 -26.10 42.35
N ILE A 789 -23.18 -26.35 41.08
CA ILE A 789 -22.21 -25.60 40.29
C ILE A 789 -22.99 -24.91 39.18
N HIS A 790 -23.06 -23.59 39.25
CA HIS A 790 -23.76 -22.77 38.27
C HIS A 790 -22.75 -21.99 37.44
N VAL A 791 -22.80 -22.12 36.12
CA VAL A 791 -22.10 -21.27 35.19
C VAL A 791 -23.16 -20.44 34.45
N PRO A 792 -23.26 -19.13 34.72
CA PRO A 792 -24.33 -18.28 34.20
C PRO A 792 -24.50 -18.47 32.68
N ASN A 793 -25.73 -18.57 32.25
CA ASN A 793 -26.18 -18.74 30.86
C ASN A 793 -25.61 -19.97 30.10
N LYS A 794 -24.97 -20.90 30.79
CA LYS A 794 -24.33 -22.08 30.16
C LYS A 794 -24.76 -23.40 30.72
N LEU A 795 -24.60 -23.61 32.03
CA LEU A 795 -24.94 -24.88 32.63
C LEU A 795 -25.16 -24.79 34.12
N MET A 796 -25.95 -25.75 34.62
CA MET A 796 -26.05 -26.08 36.05
C MET A 796 -25.73 -27.54 36.26
N ASN A 797 -24.78 -27.82 37.19
CA ASN A 797 -24.44 -29.19 37.56
C ASN A 797 -24.78 -29.47 39.02
N LEU A 798 -25.63 -30.48 39.24
CA LEU A 798 -26.07 -30.94 40.56
C LEU A 798 -25.20 -32.11 41.02
N ILE A 799 -24.66 -32.02 42.21
CA ILE A 799 -23.99 -33.12 42.89
C ILE A 799 -24.90 -33.73 43.94
N LEU A 800 -25.32 -34.96 43.69
CA LEU A 800 -26.27 -35.70 44.53
C LEU A 800 -25.53 -36.80 45.32
N LYS A 801 -25.97 -37.09 46.56
CA LYS A 801 -25.56 -38.25 47.36
C LYS A 801 -26.78 -39.04 47.80
N PRO A 802 -26.74 -40.38 47.94
CA PRO A 802 -27.80 -41.14 48.52
C PRO A 802 -28.15 -40.62 49.92
N LYS A 803 -29.45 -40.55 50.24
CA LYS A 803 -29.87 -40.26 51.60
C LYS A 803 -29.34 -41.34 52.55
N ALA A 804 -28.79 -40.92 53.71
CA ALA A 804 -28.27 -41.82 54.73
C ALA A 804 -29.35 -42.67 55.33
#